data_82ab5c91bb3e1c9877f7d6f5e81ab3ca
#
_entry.id   82ab5c91bb3e1c9877f7d6f5e81ab3ca
#
_cell.length_a   1.000
_cell.length_b   1.000
_cell.length_c   1.000
_cell.angle_alpha   90.00
_cell.angle_beta   90.00
_cell.angle_gamma   90.00
#
_symmetry.space_group_name_H-M   'P 1'
#
loop_
_entity.id
_entity.type
_entity.pdbx_description
1 polymer ?
#
loop_
_entity_poly.entity_id
_entity_poly.type
_entity_poly.pdbx_seq_one_letter_code
_entity_poly.pdbx_strand_id
1 'polypeptide(L)'
;MKSSVLKWKFGLMLCTALFIFAGTCLFAKAQDGADGDLLITADLLLPKSTCAYVSVRDIEVLRESWQETSLGKLQAAPEMEEFFKSLQNQLSENLSTFQNRLGVTLDDIGEIAASEIAASLIQIGTDRYGVAVIINVGDKQYETQSVLTKIAERVKANGGKHQKQEVENAEIHFLNILNSKTGKFHKAYYILKENFLIASDKAEVVKDILNRHAVLKVDPNKALAAFADVDSYLEILNKSIIDDVLPDVIWYCDPIRLMQVQRVIRTELDPEYAETRDTAELLCKIGVDGIEAVGGVYTFRHRGYDSTQRFVVSIPNEPQKALKMLAFDETADQEIPDWVTSTVGGVWVVNLDFLTLFDNLGSLINQLFGDGEDTVWEDVLDGFENDPYGPQLNLRNEIFALCENKMLFITENLDPTALDGERCAIAVPLKDAEKMKENLNSLLSEEPTFETLENGDDIRWKLVDEDHEEGTAGTEVKNKRFPELTITVWNGYLLVASEPDYIDHLQNAADKNLSPLTDTAEFKLAKEEAEKLSKGQKYVSFHYVNAQRVREHTYEMIKRGTLMESAATYSSVVGEFLAANTKKENGEQFTIDASKLPEYDAVKKYFHSSFGFLFKEGFSLIYQEATLSDEKTAGLTE
;
A
#
# COMPACT_ATOMS: atom_id res chain seq x y z
N MET A 1 -18.94 -4.85 9.53
CA MET A 1 -18.01 -4.21 8.59
C MET A 1 -16.58 -3.97 9.13
N LYS A 2 -16.26 -4.24 10.38
CA LYS A 2 -14.97 -3.93 11.04
C LYS A 2 -13.73 -4.73 10.60
N SER A 3 -13.80 -5.66 9.65
CA SER A 3 -12.66 -6.54 9.35
C SER A 3 -12.18 -6.57 7.89
N SER A 4 -12.81 -5.89 6.96
CA SER A 4 -12.48 -6.03 5.53
C SER A 4 -11.30 -5.15 5.05
N VAL A 5 -11.11 -3.99 5.64
CA VAL A 5 -9.98 -3.07 5.32
C VAL A 5 -8.64 -3.61 5.83
N LEU A 6 -8.65 -4.52 6.81
CA LEU A 6 -7.44 -5.13 7.38
C LEU A 6 -6.71 -6.11 6.43
N LYS A 7 -7.23 -6.39 5.24
CA LYS A 7 -6.92 -7.59 4.44
C LYS A 7 -5.95 -7.36 3.28
N TRP A 8 -5.78 -6.14 2.83
CA TRP A 8 -4.73 -5.77 1.87
C TRP A 8 -3.31 -5.86 2.45
N LYS A 9 -3.22 -6.03 3.76
CA LYS A 9 -2.02 -5.87 4.58
C LYS A 9 -0.97 -6.97 4.42
N PHE A 10 -1.29 -8.18 3.94
CA PHE A 10 -0.31 -9.27 3.94
C PHE A 10 0.69 -9.17 2.78
N GLY A 11 0.25 -8.81 1.58
CA GLY A 11 1.17 -8.56 0.45
C GLY A 11 1.95 -7.26 0.65
N LEU A 12 1.27 -6.20 1.10
CA LEU A 12 1.89 -4.92 1.46
C LEU A 12 2.83 -5.09 2.67
N MET A 13 2.47 -5.93 3.64
CA MET A 13 3.26 -6.27 4.82
C MET A 13 4.55 -7.02 4.47
N LEU A 14 4.52 -7.92 3.47
CA LEU A 14 5.72 -8.58 2.98
C LEU A 14 6.65 -7.59 2.28
N CYS A 15 6.11 -6.69 1.45
CA CYS A 15 6.86 -5.61 0.80
C CYS A 15 7.41 -4.61 1.84
N THR A 16 6.59 -4.18 2.81
CA THR A 16 7.01 -3.22 3.83
C THR A 16 8.03 -3.82 4.81
N ALA A 17 7.90 -5.11 5.17
CA ALA A 17 8.89 -5.81 5.99
C ALA A 17 10.24 -5.90 5.27
N LEU A 18 10.26 -6.13 3.95
CA LEU A 18 11.48 -6.12 3.15
C LEU A 18 12.06 -4.71 2.97
N PHE A 19 11.22 -3.65 2.91
CA PHE A 19 11.68 -2.26 2.92
C PHE A 19 12.35 -1.88 4.25
N ILE A 20 11.76 -2.27 5.38
CA ILE A 20 12.35 -2.05 6.70
C ILE A 20 13.62 -2.87 6.87
N PHE A 21 13.66 -4.08 6.30
CA PHE A 21 14.81 -4.96 6.32
C PHE A 21 16.02 -4.37 5.58
N ALA A 22 15.83 -3.77 4.41
CA ALA A 22 16.90 -3.09 3.66
C ALA A 22 17.58 -2.00 4.49
N GLY A 23 16.78 -1.29 5.34
CA GLY A 23 17.28 -0.25 6.22
C GLY A 23 17.99 -0.71 7.49
N THR A 24 17.81 -1.98 7.93
CA THR A 24 18.34 -2.46 9.21
C THR A 24 19.60 -3.34 9.10
N CYS A 25 19.92 -3.85 7.91
CA CYS A 25 21.10 -4.70 7.71
C CYS A 25 22.38 -3.87 7.47
N LEU A 26 23.14 -3.61 8.52
CA LEU A 26 24.44 -2.96 8.48
C LEU A 26 25.60 -3.96 8.40
N PHE A 27 26.52 -3.70 7.43
CA PHE A 27 27.88 -4.20 7.27
C PHE A 27 28.15 -5.61 6.69
N ALA A 28 28.48 -5.63 5.40
CA ALA A 28 29.57 -6.42 4.83
C ALA A 28 29.98 -5.84 3.46
N LYS A 29 31.27 -5.84 3.17
CA LYS A 29 31.88 -5.27 1.95
C LYS A 29 31.78 -6.24 0.77
N ALA A 30 31.45 -5.70 -0.40
CA ALA A 30 31.39 -6.45 -1.67
C ALA A 30 32.76 -6.80 -2.24
N GLN A 31 32.81 -7.88 -3.01
CA GLN A 31 33.91 -8.22 -3.91
C GLN A 31 33.33 -8.70 -5.24
N ASP A 32 33.78 -8.08 -6.34
CA ASP A 32 33.37 -8.33 -7.72
C ASP A 32 33.59 -9.79 -8.16
N GLY A 33 32.57 -10.38 -8.80
CA GLY A 33 32.66 -11.68 -9.45
C GLY A 33 31.98 -11.68 -10.81
N ALA A 34 32.76 -11.53 -11.88
CA ALA A 34 32.31 -11.73 -13.25
C ALA A 34 32.58 -13.17 -13.67
N ASP A 35 31.54 -13.96 -13.95
CA ASP A 35 31.63 -15.11 -14.85
C ASP A 35 30.25 -15.40 -15.47
N GLY A 36 30.25 -15.69 -16.77
CA GLY A 36 29.07 -15.74 -17.63
C GLY A 36 28.24 -17.04 -17.52
N ASP A 37 27.88 -17.45 -16.34
CA ASP A 37 26.90 -18.51 -16.10
C ASP A 37 25.46 -17.96 -16.13
N LEU A 38 24.53 -18.80 -16.60
CA LEU A 38 23.11 -18.45 -16.69
C LEU A 38 22.61 -18.01 -15.29
N LEU A 39 22.18 -16.75 -15.17
CA LEU A 39 21.66 -16.22 -13.93
C LEU A 39 20.29 -16.86 -13.62
N ILE A 40 20.27 -17.89 -12.78
CA ILE A 40 19.02 -18.50 -12.30
C ILE A 40 18.44 -17.59 -11.23
N THR A 41 17.25 -17.03 -11.49
CA THR A 41 16.50 -16.18 -10.58
C THR A 41 15.37 -16.94 -9.89
N ALA A 42 14.88 -16.44 -8.76
CA ALA A 42 13.87 -17.12 -7.96
C ALA A 42 12.54 -17.33 -8.70
N ASP A 43 12.14 -16.41 -9.58
CA ASP A 43 10.93 -16.51 -10.40
C ASP A 43 10.97 -17.69 -11.39
N LEU A 44 12.15 -18.09 -11.86
CA LEU A 44 12.34 -19.29 -12.67
C LEU A 44 12.20 -20.59 -11.86
N LEU A 45 12.42 -20.52 -10.55
CA LEU A 45 12.35 -21.65 -9.62
C LEU A 45 10.96 -21.88 -9.02
N LEU A 46 10.08 -20.87 -9.09
CA LEU A 46 8.75 -20.90 -8.51
C LEU A 46 7.71 -21.45 -9.49
N PRO A 47 6.65 -22.14 -9.01
CA PRO A 47 5.57 -22.65 -9.86
C PRO A 47 4.63 -21.54 -10.32
N LYS A 48 3.90 -21.76 -11.43
CA LYS A 48 2.86 -20.83 -11.94
C LYS A 48 1.73 -20.54 -10.95
N SER A 49 1.56 -21.39 -9.94
CA SER A 49 0.56 -21.18 -8.89
C SER A 49 1.00 -20.20 -7.79
N THR A 50 2.11 -19.51 -7.97
CA THR A 50 2.55 -18.41 -7.10
C THR A 50 1.54 -17.27 -7.19
N CYS A 51 0.94 -16.89 -6.07
CA CYS A 51 -0.09 -15.86 -6.00
C CYS A 51 0.40 -14.54 -5.38
N ALA A 52 1.53 -14.57 -4.67
CA ALA A 52 2.24 -13.38 -4.25
C ALA A 52 3.74 -13.63 -4.30
N TYR A 53 4.48 -12.63 -4.69
CA TYR A 53 5.93 -12.69 -4.86
C TYR A 53 6.54 -11.35 -4.55
N VAL A 54 7.70 -11.37 -3.91
CA VAL A 54 8.56 -10.20 -3.74
C VAL A 54 10.01 -10.68 -3.83
N SER A 55 10.82 -9.92 -4.55
CA SER A 55 12.25 -10.18 -4.71
C SER A 55 13.03 -8.89 -4.56
N VAL A 56 14.08 -8.95 -3.76
CA VAL A 56 15.21 -8.02 -3.79
C VAL A 56 16.24 -8.64 -4.73
N ARG A 57 16.51 -8.01 -5.85
CA ARG A 57 17.36 -8.58 -6.90
C ARG A 57 18.82 -8.71 -6.49
N ASP A 58 19.32 -7.70 -5.80
CA ASP A 58 20.66 -7.72 -5.22
C ASP A 58 20.66 -6.93 -3.90
N ILE A 59 20.88 -7.65 -2.81
CA ILE A 59 20.82 -7.05 -1.47
C ILE A 59 21.99 -6.09 -1.21
N GLU A 60 23.13 -6.30 -1.83
CA GLU A 60 24.29 -5.44 -1.65
C GLU A 60 24.12 -4.13 -2.42
N VAL A 61 23.69 -4.21 -3.67
CA VAL A 61 23.32 -3.02 -4.46
C VAL A 61 22.21 -2.24 -3.78
N LEU A 62 21.16 -2.92 -3.28
CA LEU A 62 20.09 -2.28 -2.53
C LEU A 62 20.60 -1.53 -1.31
N ARG A 63 21.54 -2.10 -0.54
CA ARG A 63 22.12 -1.45 0.65
C ARG A 63 22.90 -0.18 0.29
N GLU A 64 23.71 -0.26 -0.76
CA GLU A 64 24.47 0.88 -1.26
C GLU A 64 23.53 2.00 -1.71
N SER A 65 22.57 1.68 -2.56
CA SER A 65 21.58 2.64 -3.05
C SER A 65 20.75 3.24 -1.91
N TRP A 66 20.34 2.43 -0.92
CA TRP A 66 19.60 2.88 0.25
C TRP A 66 20.41 3.89 1.08
N GLN A 67 21.69 3.64 1.34
CA GLN A 67 22.54 4.54 2.13
C GLN A 67 22.68 5.92 1.48
N GLU A 68 22.58 6.00 0.18
CA GLU A 68 22.63 7.27 -0.56
C GLU A 68 21.29 8.01 -0.57
N THR A 69 20.18 7.34 -0.25
CA THR A 69 18.88 8.00 -0.13
C THR A 69 18.82 8.96 1.05
N SER A 70 17.87 9.88 1.02
CA SER A 70 17.62 10.79 2.13
C SER A 70 17.18 10.06 3.40
N LEU A 71 16.37 9.01 3.27
CA LEU A 71 15.97 8.17 4.40
C LEU A 71 17.14 7.33 4.93
N GLY A 72 18.01 6.83 4.08
CA GLY A 72 19.25 6.15 4.49
C GLY A 72 20.19 7.08 5.24
N LYS A 73 20.34 8.32 4.77
CA LYS A 73 21.08 9.37 5.46
C LYS A 73 20.46 9.74 6.81
N LEU A 74 19.12 9.84 6.88
CA LEU A 74 18.40 10.04 8.14
C LEU A 74 18.67 8.89 9.12
N GLN A 75 18.63 7.65 8.65
CA GLN A 75 18.92 6.47 9.47
C GLN A 75 20.35 6.49 10.02
N ALA A 76 21.31 6.96 9.23
CA ALA A 76 22.72 7.07 9.61
C ALA A 76 23.03 8.35 10.41
N ALA A 77 22.07 9.27 10.56
CA ALA A 77 22.28 10.52 11.28
C ALA A 77 22.53 10.26 12.77
N PRO A 78 23.58 10.87 13.38
CA PRO A 78 23.92 10.62 14.78
C PRO A 78 22.77 10.89 15.75
N GLU A 79 21.95 11.89 15.46
CA GLU A 79 20.77 12.26 16.25
C GLU A 79 19.67 11.21 16.23
N MET A 80 19.67 10.27 15.25
CA MET A 80 18.68 9.21 15.08
C MET A 80 19.18 7.82 15.52
N GLU A 81 20.48 7.67 15.83
CA GLU A 81 21.11 6.36 16.11
C GLU A 81 20.41 5.60 17.26
N GLU A 82 20.17 6.29 18.38
CA GLU A 82 19.52 5.66 19.55
C GLU A 82 18.07 5.25 19.26
N PHE A 83 17.35 6.05 18.48
CA PHE A 83 15.97 5.75 18.08
C PHE A 83 15.91 4.51 17.17
N PHE A 84 16.72 4.48 16.11
CA PHE A 84 16.72 3.35 15.18
C PHE A 84 17.20 2.06 15.84
N LYS A 85 18.14 2.13 16.75
CA LYS A 85 18.59 0.97 17.55
C LYS A 85 17.45 0.43 18.44
N SER A 86 16.70 1.32 19.09
CA SER A 86 15.53 0.96 19.88
C SER A 86 14.43 0.35 19.00
N LEU A 87 14.13 0.98 17.87
CA LEU A 87 13.13 0.50 16.91
C LEU A 87 13.49 -0.88 16.34
N GLN A 88 14.75 -1.12 15.99
CA GLN A 88 15.22 -2.42 15.49
C GLN A 88 15.02 -3.53 16.53
N ASN A 89 15.37 -3.27 17.80
CA ASN A 89 15.13 -4.24 18.87
C ASN A 89 13.64 -4.58 19.03
N GLN A 90 12.78 -3.57 19.00
CA GLN A 90 11.33 -3.75 19.11
C GLN A 90 10.72 -4.46 17.92
N LEU A 91 11.17 -4.16 16.69
CA LEU A 91 10.72 -4.83 15.48
C LEU A 91 11.15 -6.29 15.42
N SER A 92 12.38 -6.60 15.85
CA SER A 92 12.87 -7.99 15.88
C SER A 92 12.03 -8.88 16.82
N GLU A 93 11.51 -8.32 17.92
CA GLU A 93 10.60 -9.02 18.84
C GLU A 93 9.20 -9.26 18.23
N ASN A 94 8.75 -8.40 17.30
CA ASN A 94 7.39 -8.43 16.76
C ASN A 94 7.25 -9.11 15.39
N LEU A 95 8.35 -9.28 14.63
CA LEU A 95 8.36 -10.04 13.35
C LEU A 95 8.19 -11.55 13.55
N SER A 96 7.40 -11.93 14.55
CA SER A 96 7.22 -13.30 15.01
C SER A 96 6.57 -14.23 13.98
N THR A 97 5.86 -13.73 12.98
CA THR A 97 5.11 -14.59 12.03
C THR A 97 6.05 -15.43 11.15
N PHE A 98 7.11 -14.83 10.61
CA PHE A 98 8.13 -15.56 9.85
C PHE A 98 8.96 -16.48 10.75
N GLN A 99 9.35 -15.98 11.92
CA GLN A 99 10.07 -16.77 12.91
C GLN A 99 9.24 -17.97 13.38
N ASN A 100 7.96 -17.79 13.62
CA ASN A 100 7.06 -18.85 14.07
C ASN A 100 6.78 -19.90 12.98
N ARG A 101 6.82 -19.52 11.69
CA ARG A 101 6.60 -20.46 10.58
C ARG A 101 7.87 -21.12 10.09
N LEU A 102 8.93 -20.35 9.91
CA LEU A 102 10.18 -20.84 9.34
C LEU A 102 11.33 -20.93 10.36
N GLY A 103 11.23 -20.28 11.52
CA GLY A 103 12.28 -20.27 12.55
C GLY A 103 13.49 -19.39 12.21
N VAL A 104 13.42 -18.61 11.11
CA VAL A 104 14.49 -17.73 10.65
C VAL A 104 14.21 -16.29 11.09
N THR A 105 15.25 -15.57 11.49
CA THR A 105 15.19 -14.13 11.78
C THR A 105 15.65 -13.31 10.58
N LEU A 106 15.37 -12.02 10.58
CA LEU A 106 15.90 -11.10 9.57
C LEU A 106 17.43 -11.01 9.64
N ASP A 107 18.00 -11.06 10.85
CA ASP A 107 19.45 -11.06 11.05
C ASP A 107 20.09 -12.32 10.44
N ASP A 108 19.46 -13.50 10.61
CA ASP A 108 19.91 -14.73 9.97
C ASP A 108 19.98 -14.58 8.44
N ILE A 109 18.95 -13.98 7.83
CA ILE A 109 18.90 -13.71 6.38
C ILE A 109 20.00 -12.74 5.98
N GLY A 110 20.15 -11.63 6.74
CA GLY A 110 21.17 -10.60 6.48
C GLY A 110 22.62 -11.13 6.55
N GLU A 111 22.89 -12.14 7.40
CA GLU A 111 24.21 -12.76 7.52
C GLU A 111 24.59 -13.58 6.25
N ILE A 112 23.61 -14.24 5.62
CA ILE A 112 23.86 -15.20 4.56
C ILE A 112 23.57 -14.72 3.14
N ALA A 113 22.72 -13.73 2.97
CA ALA A 113 22.37 -13.25 1.64
C ALA A 113 23.57 -12.59 0.95
N ALA A 114 23.83 -12.98 -0.30
CA ALA A 114 24.90 -12.42 -1.12
C ALA A 114 24.37 -11.67 -2.34
N SER A 115 23.17 -12.02 -2.82
CA SER A 115 22.55 -11.41 -3.98
C SER A 115 21.03 -11.44 -3.82
N GLU A 116 20.30 -12.23 -4.62
CA GLU A 116 18.84 -12.26 -4.60
C GLU A 116 18.25 -12.84 -3.31
N ILE A 117 17.24 -12.17 -2.77
CA ILE A 117 16.33 -12.69 -1.74
C ILE A 117 14.93 -12.62 -2.28
N ALA A 118 14.23 -13.75 -2.31
CA ALA A 118 12.84 -13.80 -2.74
C ALA A 118 11.96 -14.51 -1.72
N ALA A 119 10.74 -14.01 -1.56
CA ALA A 119 9.70 -14.65 -0.77
C ALA A 119 8.43 -14.78 -1.61
N SER A 120 7.72 -15.89 -1.44
CA SER A 120 6.54 -16.19 -2.23
C SER A 120 5.46 -16.89 -1.44
N LEU A 121 4.22 -16.69 -1.85
CA LEU A 121 3.05 -17.41 -1.41
C LEU A 121 2.51 -18.22 -2.58
N ILE A 122 2.37 -19.52 -2.39
CA ILE A 122 2.09 -20.49 -3.44
C ILE A 122 0.76 -21.19 -3.11
N GLN A 123 -0.20 -21.11 -4.00
CA GLN A 123 -1.43 -21.91 -3.90
C GLN A 123 -1.15 -23.33 -4.39
N ILE A 124 -1.25 -24.32 -3.52
CA ILE A 124 -0.97 -25.73 -3.85
C ILE A 124 -2.25 -26.46 -4.27
N GLY A 125 -3.40 -26.00 -3.81
CA GLY A 125 -4.72 -26.52 -4.10
C GLY A 125 -5.78 -25.51 -3.67
N THR A 126 -7.05 -25.89 -3.76
CA THR A 126 -8.16 -24.99 -3.39
C THR A 126 -8.16 -24.60 -1.92
N ASP A 127 -7.64 -25.49 -1.06
CA ASP A 127 -7.64 -25.40 0.41
C ASP A 127 -6.24 -25.46 1.04
N ARG A 128 -5.19 -25.39 0.22
CA ARG A 128 -3.80 -25.52 0.67
C ARG A 128 -2.91 -24.48 0.03
N TYR A 129 -1.98 -24.00 0.82
CA TYR A 129 -0.96 -23.05 0.40
C TYR A 129 0.40 -23.40 1.01
N GLY A 130 1.45 -22.82 0.47
CA GLY A 130 2.81 -22.89 0.98
C GLY A 130 3.50 -21.54 0.89
N VAL A 131 4.41 -21.30 1.82
CA VAL A 131 5.34 -20.16 1.77
C VAL A 131 6.69 -20.69 1.30
N ALA A 132 7.37 -19.98 0.40
CA ALA A 132 8.75 -20.28 0.06
C ALA A 132 9.61 -19.03 0.18
N VAL A 133 10.84 -19.22 0.66
CA VAL A 133 11.92 -18.23 0.67
C VAL A 133 13.10 -18.82 -0.06
N ILE A 134 13.65 -18.08 -1.01
CA ILE A 134 14.81 -18.45 -1.80
C ILE A 134 15.86 -17.35 -1.60
N ILE A 135 17.06 -17.73 -1.17
CA ILE A 135 18.16 -16.81 -0.94
C ILE A 135 19.36 -17.28 -1.74
N ASN A 136 19.87 -16.40 -2.61
CA ASN A 136 21.16 -16.63 -3.23
C ASN A 136 22.26 -16.26 -2.22
N VAL A 137 22.98 -17.27 -1.76
CA VAL A 137 24.04 -17.14 -0.74
C VAL A 137 25.44 -16.99 -1.34
N GLY A 138 25.56 -17.07 -2.68
CA GLY A 138 26.83 -16.93 -3.37
C GLY A 138 27.89 -17.91 -2.82
N ASP A 139 28.99 -17.37 -2.35
CA ASP A 139 30.10 -18.11 -1.73
C ASP A 139 29.95 -18.27 -0.20
N LYS A 140 28.89 -17.70 0.43
CA LYS A 140 28.63 -17.77 1.89
C LYS A 140 28.04 -19.13 2.35
N GLN A 141 28.44 -20.23 1.74
CA GLN A 141 27.88 -21.55 2.07
C GLN A 141 28.25 -22.00 3.49
N TYR A 142 29.44 -21.66 3.96
CA TYR A 142 29.88 -21.99 5.32
C TYR A 142 29.09 -21.19 6.37
N GLU A 143 28.92 -19.91 6.16
CA GLU A 143 28.10 -19.02 7.01
C GLU A 143 26.65 -19.50 7.04
N THR A 144 26.11 -19.89 5.88
CA THR A 144 24.75 -20.44 5.75
C THR A 144 24.59 -21.71 6.58
N GLN A 145 25.58 -22.64 6.55
CA GLN A 145 25.54 -23.85 7.36
C GLN A 145 25.62 -23.54 8.87
N SER A 146 26.38 -22.50 9.24
CA SER A 146 26.45 -22.01 10.62
C SER A 146 25.09 -21.44 11.07
N VAL A 147 24.44 -20.62 10.25
CA VAL A 147 23.10 -20.06 10.51
C VAL A 147 22.06 -21.18 10.63
N LEU A 148 22.05 -22.16 9.73
CA LEU A 148 21.14 -23.32 9.83
C LEU A 148 21.32 -24.09 11.15
N THR A 149 22.56 -24.17 11.63
CA THR A 149 22.86 -24.77 12.94
C THR A 149 22.29 -23.92 14.08
N LYS A 150 22.49 -22.61 14.07
CA LYS A 150 21.92 -21.67 15.05
C LYS A 150 20.39 -21.76 15.08
N ILE A 151 19.73 -21.82 13.91
CA ILE A 151 18.28 -21.99 13.79
C ILE A 151 17.84 -23.31 14.45
N ALA A 152 18.52 -24.41 14.15
CA ALA A 152 18.19 -25.72 14.70
C ALA A 152 18.36 -25.78 16.23
N GLU A 153 19.38 -25.12 16.78
CA GLU A 153 19.59 -24.98 18.23
C GLU A 153 18.51 -24.14 18.89
N ARG A 154 18.15 -23.01 18.30
CA ARG A 154 17.06 -22.13 18.75
C ARG A 154 15.72 -22.88 18.78
N VAL A 155 15.40 -23.62 17.71
CA VAL A 155 14.17 -24.43 17.64
C VAL A 155 14.15 -25.49 18.74
N LYS A 156 15.27 -26.18 19.00
CA LYS A 156 15.36 -27.15 20.09
C LYS A 156 15.23 -26.54 21.47
N ALA A 157 15.86 -25.37 21.70
CA ALA A 157 15.77 -24.64 22.97
C ALA A 157 14.33 -24.21 23.27
N ASN A 158 13.53 -23.93 22.23
CA ASN A 158 12.13 -23.57 22.33
C ASN A 158 11.16 -24.78 22.30
N GLY A 159 11.66 -26.00 22.57
CA GLY A 159 10.83 -27.21 22.65
C GLY A 159 10.47 -27.84 21.31
N GLY A 160 11.02 -27.36 20.21
CA GLY A 160 10.88 -27.95 18.89
C GLY A 160 11.85 -29.11 18.62
N LYS A 161 11.82 -29.63 17.39
CA LYS A 161 12.68 -30.74 16.97
C LYS A 161 13.37 -30.41 15.65
N HIS A 162 14.58 -30.88 15.49
CA HIS A 162 15.34 -30.83 14.26
C HIS A 162 15.75 -32.24 13.84
N GLN A 163 15.56 -32.57 12.56
CA GLN A 163 16.00 -33.82 11.93
C GLN A 163 16.65 -33.48 10.60
N LYS A 164 17.57 -34.33 10.16
CA LYS A 164 18.18 -34.24 8.84
C LYS A 164 17.76 -35.48 8.04
N GLN A 165 17.45 -35.28 6.76
CA GLN A 165 17.10 -36.32 5.83
C GLN A 165 17.84 -36.07 4.52
N GLU A 166 18.49 -37.09 3.97
CA GLU A 166 19.09 -37.01 2.66
C GLU A 166 18.03 -37.31 1.57
N VAL A 167 17.90 -36.44 0.61
CA VAL A 167 16.97 -36.57 -0.53
C VAL A 167 17.71 -36.12 -1.78
N GLU A 168 17.85 -37.02 -2.77
CA GLU A 168 18.49 -36.73 -4.07
C GLU A 168 19.89 -36.09 -3.96
N ASN A 169 20.73 -36.63 -3.07
CA ASN A 169 22.08 -36.12 -2.76
C ASN A 169 22.10 -34.69 -2.16
N ALA A 170 21.04 -34.28 -1.50
CA ALA A 170 20.99 -33.03 -0.77
C ALA A 170 20.46 -33.27 0.65
N GLU A 171 21.08 -32.64 1.64
CA GLU A 171 20.64 -32.70 3.03
C GLU A 171 19.47 -31.72 3.27
N ILE A 172 18.28 -32.26 3.53
CA ILE A 172 17.14 -31.48 3.93
C ILE A 172 17.08 -31.40 5.45
N HIS A 173 17.07 -30.16 5.97
CA HIS A 173 16.82 -29.89 7.38
C HIS A 173 15.32 -29.82 7.60
N PHE A 174 14.80 -30.68 8.43
CA PHE A 174 13.42 -30.68 8.85
C PHE A 174 13.30 -30.11 10.26
N LEU A 175 12.53 -29.04 10.42
CA LEU A 175 12.28 -28.39 11.70
C LEU A 175 10.81 -28.55 12.09
N ASN A 176 10.56 -28.94 13.33
CA ASN A 176 9.25 -28.87 13.97
C ASN A 176 9.28 -27.69 14.95
N ILE A 177 8.70 -26.58 14.56
CA ILE A 177 8.77 -25.32 15.29
C ILE A 177 7.53 -25.22 16.17
N LEU A 178 7.71 -25.09 17.49
CA LEU A 178 6.62 -24.85 18.41
C LEU A 178 6.19 -23.37 18.33
N ASN A 179 4.97 -23.13 17.91
CA ASN A 179 4.37 -21.81 18.05
C ASN A 179 3.96 -21.62 19.51
N SER A 180 4.68 -20.75 20.23
CA SER A 180 4.46 -20.49 21.65
C SER A 180 3.05 -19.91 21.93
N LYS A 181 2.44 -19.26 20.93
CA LYS A 181 1.15 -18.64 21.02
C LYS A 181 -0.02 -19.63 20.95
N THR A 182 0.07 -20.57 20.02
CA THR A 182 -1.02 -21.52 19.77
C THR A 182 -0.76 -22.90 20.39
N GLY A 183 0.46 -23.17 20.86
CA GLY A 183 0.88 -24.49 21.29
C GLY A 183 0.97 -25.53 20.17
N LYS A 184 0.73 -25.13 18.91
CA LYS A 184 0.79 -26.01 17.73
C LYS A 184 2.19 -26.04 17.14
N PHE A 185 2.54 -27.17 16.52
CA PHE A 185 3.80 -27.29 15.78
C PHE A 185 3.61 -26.96 14.32
N HIS A 186 4.50 -26.13 13.77
CA HIS A 186 4.65 -25.87 12.35
C HIS A 186 5.88 -26.61 11.81
N LYS A 187 5.79 -27.07 10.57
CA LYS A 187 6.90 -27.73 9.89
C LYS A 187 7.61 -26.72 9.00
N ALA A 188 8.93 -26.74 9.02
CA ALA A 188 9.74 -25.99 8.08
C ALA A 188 10.82 -26.90 7.49
N TYR A 189 11.10 -26.73 6.22
CA TYR A 189 12.04 -27.52 5.44
C TYR A 189 13.08 -26.58 4.86
N TYR A 190 14.36 -26.87 5.07
CA TYR A 190 15.48 -26.10 4.56
C TYR A 190 16.40 -26.99 3.76
N ILE A 191 16.88 -26.47 2.64
CA ILE A 191 17.93 -27.12 1.85
C ILE A 191 18.89 -26.06 1.33
N LEU A 192 20.19 -26.34 1.49
CA LEU A 192 21.24 -25.60 0.82
C LEU A 192 21.68 -26.42 -0.40
N LYS A 193 21.37 -25.87 -1.59
CA LYS A 193 21.76 -26.50 -2.87
C LYS A 193 22.58 -25.52 -3.67
N GLU A 194 23.87 -25.82 -3.83
CA GLU A 194 24.81 -24.90 -4.47
C GLU A 194 24.77 -23.52 -3.82
N ASN A 195 24.42 -22.49 -4.59
CA ASN A 195 24.37 -21.10 -4.12
C ASN A 195 22.97 -20.69 -3.59
N PHE A 196 22.01 -21.64 -3.48
CA PHE A 196 20.66 -21.32 -3.05
C PHE A 196 20.33 -21.98 -1.71
N LEU A 197 19.92 -21.17 -0.74
CA LEU A 197 19.17 -21.62 0.41
C LEU A 197 17.68 -21.53 0.08
N ILE A 198 17.00 -22.67 0.09
CA ILE A 198 15.57 -22.80 -0.16
C ILE A 198 14.90 -23.19 1.15
N ALA A 199 13.90 -22.43 1.56
CA ALA A 199 13.09 -22.69 2.75
C ALA A 199 11.60 -22.70 2.41
N SER A 200 10.82 -23.63 3.00
CA SER A 200 9.36 -23.66 2.86
C SER A 200 8.72 -24.34 4.07
N ASP A 201 7.45 -24.05 4.31
CA ASP A 201 6.61 -24.78 5.27
C ASP A 201 6.00 -26.06 4.68
N LYS A 202 6.26 -26.35 3.39
CA LYS A 202 5.77 -27.53 2.65
C LYS A 202 6.90 -28.26 1.94
N ALA A 203 7.06 -29.56 2.22
CA ALA A 203 8.07 -30.39 1.57
C ALA A 203 7.89 -30.50 0.05
N GLU A 204 6.63 -30.52 -0.42
CA GLU A 204 6.30 -30.59 -1.84
C GLU A 204 6.78 -29.36 -2.61
N VAL A 205 6.73 -28.17 -2.00
CA VAL A 205 7.25 -26.92 -2.58
C VAL A 205 8.76 -26.98 -2.73
N VAL A 206 9.49 -27.42 -1.69
CA VAL A 206 10.95 -27.59 -1.75
C VAL A 206 11.35 -28.56 -2.87
N LYS A 207 10.64 -29.69 -2.99
CA LYS A 207 10.91 -30.68 -4.05
C LYS A 207 10.65 -30.13 -5.45
N ASP A 208 9.57 -29.36 -5.65
CA ASP A 208 9.27 -28.75 -6.94
C ASP A 208 10.35 -27.73 -7.33
N ILE A 209 10.78 -26.88 -6.41
CA ILE A 209 11.86 -25.90 -6.63
C ILE A 209 13.17 -26.60 -6.99
N LEU A 210 13.54 -27.68 -6.28
CA LEU A 210 14.74 -28.48 -6.58
C LEU A 210 14.68 -29.11 -7.96
N ASN A 211 13.53 -29.67 -8.34
CA ASN A 211 13.34 -30.26 -9.66
C ASN A 211 13.50 -29.21 -10.77
N ARG A 212 12.92 -28.01 -10.60
CA ARG A 212 13.09 -26.89 -11.52
C ARG A 212 14.54 -26.47 -11.65
N HIS A 213 15.23 -26.32 -10.52
CA HIS A 213 16.66 -26.01 -10.49
C HIS A 213 17.49 -27.05 -11.26
N ALA A 214 17.23 -28.34 -11.03
CA ALA A 214 17.93 -29.42 -11.73
C ALA A 214 17.69 -29.42 -13.24
N VAL A 215 16.46 -29.16 -13.69
CA VAL A 215 16.10 -29.07 -15.12
C VAL A 215 16.78 -27.88 -15.79
N LEU A 216 16.74 -26.71 -15.17
CA LEU A 216 17.37 -25.49 -15.67
C LEU A 216 18.88 -25.63 -15.87
N LYS A 217 19.55 -26.35 -14.98
CA LYS A 217 21.00 -26.64 -15.10
C LYS A 217 21.36 -27.55 -16.26
N VAL A 218 20.51 -28.52 -16.59
CA VAL A 218 20.77 -29.46 -17.68
C VAL A 218 20.46 -28.84 -19.04
N ASP A 219 19.34 -28.14 -19.16
CA ASP A 219 18.93 -27.47 -20.39
C ASP A 219 18.01 -26.27 -20.07
N PRO A 220 18.54 -25.05 -20.10
CA PRO A 220 17.77 -23.84 -19.83
C PRO A 220 16.53 -23.68 -20.73
N ASN A 221 16.55 -24.28 -21.94
CA ASN A 221 15.42 -24.20 -22.87
C ASN A 221 14.31 -25.22 -22.56
N LYS A 222 14.54 -26.16 -21.65
CA LYS A 222 13.55 -27.12 -21.17
C LYS A 222 12.94 -26.73 -19.83
N ALA A 223 12.98 -25.44 -19.47
CA ALA A 223 12.40 -24.96 -18.23
C ALA A 223 10.97 -25.51 -18.06
N LEU A 224 10.69 -26.06 -16.88
CA LEU A 224 9.32 -26.36 -16.49
C LEU A 224 8.55 -25.05 -16.40
N ALA A 225 7.27 -25.06 -16.81
CA ALA A 225 6.43 -23.88 -16.76
C ALA A 225 6.51 -23.20 -15.37
N ALA A 226 7.21 -22.07 -15.31
CA ALA A 226 7.60 -21.38 -14.08
C ALA A 226 6.70 -20.16 -13.82
N PHE A 227 6.85 -19.55 -12.65
CA PHE A 227 6.21 -18.28 -12.34
C PHE A 227 6.66 -17.18 -13.32
N ALA A 228 7.92 -17.20 -13.72
CA ALA A 228 8.46 -16.32 -14.76
C ALA A 228 7.72 -16.39 -16.11
N ASP A 229 6.93 -17.47 -16.38
CA ASP A 229 6.13 -17.63 -17.60
C ASP A 229 4.65 -17.27 -17.40
N VAL A 230 4.28 -16.62 -16.30
CA VAL A 230 2.90 -16.17 -16.06
C VAL A 230 2.68 -14.86 -16.82
N ASP A 231 1.67 -14.84 -17.70
CA ASP A 231 1.42 -13.72 -18.60
C ASP A 231 1.22 -12.39 -17.87
N SER A 232 0.46 -12.39 -16.77
CA SER A 232 0.24 -11.20 -15.95
C SER A 232 1.52 -10.73 -15.22
N TYR A 233 2.41 -11.65 -14.83
CA TYR A 233 3.72 -11.29 -14.27
C TYR A 233 4.63 -10.67 -15.33
N LEU A 234 4.66 -11.24 -16.53
CA LEU A 234 5.41 -10.70 -17.67
C LEU A 234 4.88 -9.31 -18.09
N GLU A 235 3.56 -9.13 -18.09
CA GLU A 235 2.96 -7.82 -18.35
C GLU A 235 3.42 -6.79 -17.33
N ILE A 236 3.38 -7.15 -16.04
CA ILE A 236 3.84 -6.27 -14.96
C ILE A 236 5.30 -5.88 -15.15
N LEU A 237 6.19 -6.83 -15.39
CA LEU A 237 7.61 -6.53 -15.61
C LEU A 237 7.81 -5.62 -16.84
N ASN A 238 7.19 -5.96 -17.97
CA ASN A 238 7.34 -5.22 -19.21
C ASN A 238 6.84 -3.76 -19.12
N LYS A 239 5.76 -3.53 -18.33
CA LYS A 239 5.17 -2.21 -18.16
C LYS A 239 5.80 -1.41 -17.02
N SER A 240 6.42 -2.07 -16.04
CA SER A 240 6.98 -1.40 -14.86
C SER A 240 8.48 -1.12 -14.95
N ILE A 241 9.26 -1.93 -15.67
CA ILE A 241 10.70 -1.67 -15.85
C ILE A 241 10.89 -0.50 -16.83
N ILE A 242 11.66 0.51 -16.40
CA ILE A 242 11.93 1.71 -17.17
C ILE A 242 13.39 1.69 -17.62
N ASP A 243 13.62 1.95 -18.92
CA ASP A 243 14.97 2.15 -19.51
C ASP A 243 15.94 0.98 -19.29
N ASP A 244 15.42 -0.25 -19.21
CA ASP A 244 16.19 -1.48 -19.01
C ASP A 244 17.08 -1.47 -17.74
N VAL A 245 16.73 -0.63 -16.76
CA VAL A 245 17.41 -0.60 -15.46
C VAL A 245 16.89 -1.73 -14.59
N LEU A 246 17.82 -2.52 -14.06
CA LEU A 246 17.47 -3.58 -13.12
C LEU A 246 16.90 -2.95 -11.83
N PRO A 247 15.65 -3.26 -11.46
CA PRO A 247 15.04 -2.70 -10.25
C PRO A 247 15.63 -3.36 -8.99
N ASP A 248 15.66 -2.60 -7.90
CA ASP A 248 16.08 -3.10 -6.59
C ASP A 248 15.07 -4.09 -6.02
N VAL A 249 13.76 -3.79 -6.17
CA VAL A 249 12.68 -4.63 -5.68
C VAL A 249 11.66 -4.88 -6.78
N ILE A 250 11.25 -6.14 -6.92
CA ILE A 250 10.12 -6.55 -7.76
C ILE A 250 9.05 -7.16 -6.86
N TRP A 251 7.78 -6.85 -7.10
CA TRP A 251 6.68 -7.47 -6.39
C TRP A 251 5.50 -7.78 -7.31
N TYR A 252 4.73 -8.78 -6.93
CA TYR A 252 3.56 -9.29 -7.68
C TYR A 252 2.52 -9.84 -6.71
N CYS A 253 1.26 -9.66 -7.07
CA CYS A 253 0.12 -10.21 -6.36
C CYS A 253 -1.03 -10.51 -7.33
N ASP A 254 -1.56 -11.74 -7.32
CA ASP A 254 -2.88 -12.08 -7.84
C ASP A 254 -3.90 -11.84 -6.71
N PRO A 255 -4.74 -10.80 -6.79
CA PRO A 255 -5.57 -10.39 -5.67
C PRO A 255 -6.62 -11.43 -5.29
N ILE A 256 -7.20 -12.13 -6.25
CA ILE A 256 -8.25 -13.14 -5.97
C ILE A 256 -7.65 -14.37 -5.31
N ARG A 257 -6.55 -14.90 -5.85
CA ARG A 257 -5.85 -16.04 -5.23
C ARG A 257 -5.30 -15.70 -3.85
N LEU A 258 -4.77 -14.48 -3.68
CA LEU A 258 -4.29 -14.04 -2.37
C LEU A 258 -5.43 -14.05 -1.34
N MET A 259 -6.62 -13.58 -1.69
CA MET A 259 -7.79 -13.61 -0.79
C MET A 259 -8.24 -15.04 -0.48
N GLN A 260 -8.23 -15.93 -1.46
CA GLN A 260 -8.52 -17.35 -1.25
C GLN A 260 -7.53 -17.97 -0.25
N VAL A 261 -6.24 -17.74 -0.44
CA VAL A 261 -5.20 -18.22 0.50
C VAL A 261 -5.37 -17.60 1.88
N GLN A 262 -5.67 -16.30 1.98
CA GLN A 262 -5.94 -15.65 3.27
C GLN A 262 -7.15 -16.26 3.98
N ARG A 263 -8.19 -16.65 3.24
CA ARG A 263 -9.35 -17.35 3.81
C ARG A 263 -8.93 -18.69 4.42
N VAL A 264 -8.11 -19.47 3.72
CA VAL A 264 -7.58 -20.75 4.25
C VAL A 264 -6.77 -20.50 5.53
N ILE A 265 -5.84 -19.53 5.52
CA ILE A 265 -5.04 -19.18 6.69
C ILE A 265 -5.92 -18.80 7.91
N ARG A 266 -6.97 -18.02 7.69
CA ARG A 266 -7.88 -17.60 8.76
C ARG A 266 -8.71 -18.73 9.31
N THR A 267 -9.24 -19.57 8.43
CA THR A 267 -10.01 -20.77 8.83
C THR A 267 -9.15 -21.76 9.63
N GLU A 268 -7.84 -21.88 9.31
CA GLU A 268 -6.91 -22.68 10.12
C GLU A 268 -6.72 -22.12 11.53
N LEU A 269 -6.76 -20.80 11.70
CA LEU A 269 -6.59 -20.11 12.99
C LEU A 269 -7.91 -20.03 13.76
N ASP A 270 -9.00 -19.80 13.06
CA ASP A 270 -10.36 -19.66 13.58
C ASP A 270 -11.34 -20.42 12.68
N PRO A 271 -11.77 -21.64 13.07
CA PRO A 271 -12.69 -22.44 12.28
C PRO A 271 -14.06 -21.77 12.01
N GLU A 272 -14.54 -20.89 12.91
CA GLU A 272 -15.81 -20.16 12.72
C GLU A 272 -15.72 -19.18 11.54
N TYR A 273 -14.51 -18.78 11.15
CA TYR A 273 -14.30 -17.93 9.99
C TYR A 273 -14.76 -18.58 8.67
N ALA A 274 -14.84 -19.93 8.60
CA ALA A 274 -15.37 -20.63 7.44
C ALA A 274 -16.84 -20.29 7.16
N GLU A 275 -17.61 -19.95 8.21
CA GLU A 275 -19.03 -19.59 8.12
C GLU A 275 -19.26 -18.14 7.67
N THR A 276 -18.20 -17.31 7.63
CA THR A 276 -18.32 -15.93 7.17
C THR A 276 -18.43 -15.85 5.66
N ARG A 277 -19.01 -14.76 5.16
CA ARG A 277 -19.16 -14.49 3.72
C ARG A 277 -17.79 -14.56 3.01
N ASP A 278 -17.73 -15.26 1.87
CA ASP A 278 -16.51 -15.38 1.08
C ASP A 278 -16.24 -14.08 0.31
N THR A 279 -15.19 -13.36 0.73
CA THR A 279 -14.82 -12.08 0.11
C THR A 279 -14.30 -12.25 -1.31
N ALA A 280 -13.57 -13.35 -1.60
CA ALA A 280 -13.07 -13.60 -2.95
C ALA A 280 -14.25 -13.87 -3.92
N GLU A 281 -15.22 -14.69 -3.49
CA GLU A 281 -16.43 -14.93 -4.26
C GLU A 281 -17.23 -13.64 -4.50
N LEU A 282 -17.36 -12.80 -3.47
CA LEU A 282 -18.03 -11.50 -3.59
C LEU A 282 -17.35 -10.62 -4.63
N LEU A 283 -16.02 -10.50 -4.59
CA LEU A 283 -15.25 -9.69 -5.54
C LEU A 283 -15.38 -10.20 -6.97
N CYS A 284 -15.40 -11.53 -7.17
CA CYS A 284 -15.69 -12.11 -8.49
C CYS A 284 -17.10 -11.76 -8.98
N LYS A 285 -18.11 -11.78 -8.08
CA LYS A 285 -19.48 -11.42 -8.45
C LYS A 285 -19.62 -9.99 -8.95
N ILE A 286 -18.84 -9.06 -8.39
CA ILE A 286 -18.82 -7.65 -8.82
C ILE A 286 -17.82 -7.36 -9.95
N GLY A 287 -17.09 -8.38 -10.46
CA GLY A 287 -16.20 -8.26 -11.63
C GLY A 287 -14.76 -7.85 -11.31
N VAL A 288 -14.36 -7.83 -10.04
CA VAL A 288 -12.97 -7.48 -9.62
C VAL A 288 -11.96 -8.57 -10.05
N ASP A 289 -12.43 -9.78 -10.38
CA ASP A 289 -11.64 -10.84 -11.02
C ASP A 289 -11.14 -10.47 -12.43
N GLY A 290 -11.64 -9.38 -13.03
CA GLY A 290 -11.05 -8.78 -14.22
C GLY A 290 -9.67 -8.18 -13.98
N ILE A 291 -9.26 -7.93 -12.72
CA ILE A 291 -7.88 -7.62 -12.35
C ILE A 291 -7.13 -8.94 -12.18
N GLU A 292 -6.30 -9.29 -13.16
CA GLU A 292 -5.52 -10.54 -13.10
C GLU A 292 -4.36 -10.45 -12.11
N ALA A 293 -3.72 -9.29 -12.03
CA ALA A 293 -2.62 -9.07 -11.09
C ALA A 293 -2.39 -7.59 -10.79
N VAL A 294 -1.74 -7.35 -9.68
CA VAL A 294 -1.14 -6.06 -9.32
C VAL A 294 0.32 -6.30 -8.96
N GLY A 295 1.22 -5.47 -9.45
CA GLY A 295 2.63 -5.63 -9.15
C GLY A 295 3.46 -4.52 -9.77
N GLY A 296 4.76 -4.55 -9.52
CA GLY A 296 5.63 -3.51 -10.03
C GLY A 296 7.04 -3.57 -9.50
N VAL A 297 7.72 -2.44 -9.62
CA VAL A 297 9.13 -2.30 -9.28
C VAL A 297 9.38 -1.07 -8.41
N TYR A 298 10.45 -1.16 -7.64
CA TYR A 298 10.97 -0.04 -6.87
C TYR A 298 12.48 0.07 -7.12
N THR A 299 12.99 1.29 -7.32
CA THR A 299 14.40 1.55 -7.60
C THR A 299 14.88 2.77 -6.81
N PHE A 300 15.96 2.63 -6.07
CA PHE A 300 16.61 3.72 -5.34
C PHE A 300 17.65 4.43 -6.20
N ARG A 301 17.86 5.70 -5.95
CA ARG A 301 18.92 6.52 -6.57
C ARG A 301 18.96 6.43 -8.10
N HIS A 302 17.79 6.38 -8.73
CA HIS A 302 17.66 6.29 -10.18
C HIS A 302 17.47 7.67 -10.81
N ARG A 303 18.28 8.03 -11.80
CA ARG A 303 18.20 9.29 -12.58
C ARG A 303 18.21 10.57 -11.74
N GLY A 304 18.91 10.56 -10.62
CA GLY A 304 18.97 11.69 -9.70
C GLY A 304 17.76 11.83 -8.79
N TYR A 305 16.76 10.94 -8.85
CA TYR A 305 15.72 10.84 -7.83
C TYR A 305 16.20 10.07 -6.60
N ASP A 306 15.62 10.36 -5.47
CA ASP A 306 15.87 9.61 -4.24
C ASP A 306 15.34 8.17 -4.37
N SER A 307 14.14 8.05 -4.92
CA SER A 307 13.55 6.77 -5.31
C SER A 307 12.56 6.95 -6.46
N THR A 308 12.32 5.87 -7.18
CA THR A 308 11.23 5.76 -8.15
C THR A 308 10.48 4.45 -7.92
N GLN A 309 9.16 4.49 -8.07
CA GLN A 309 8.34 3.27 -8.10
C GLN A 309 7.41 3.30 -9.30
N ARG A 310 7.17 2.14 -9.88
CA ARG A 310 6.18 1.98 -10.91
C ARG A 310 5.43 0.68 -10.70
N PHE A 311 4.12 0.74 -10.67
CA PHE A 311 3.30 -0.45 -10.55
C PHE A 311 2.18 -0.48 -11.59
N VAL A 312 1.69 -1.66 -11.84
CA VAL A 312 0.69 -1.97 -12.87
C VAL A 312 -0.46 -2.71 -12.21
N VAL A 313 -1.68 -2.27 -12.51
CA VAL A 313 -2.90 -3.05 -12.30
C VAL A 313 -3.22 -3.69 -13.64
N SER A 314 -2.97 -4.99 -13.78
CA SER A 314 -3.17 -5.73 -15.03
C SER A 314 -4.66 -6.05 -15.22
N ILE A 315 -5.23 -5.45 -16.28
CA ILE A 315 -6.62 -5.67 -16.70
C ILE A 315 -6.57 -6.01 -18.20
N PRO A 316 -6.42 -7.30 -18.55
CA PRO A 316 -6.18 -7.69 -19.94
C PRO A 316 -7.42 -7.59 -20.83
N ASN A 317 -8.62 -7.62 -20.22
CA ASN A 317 -9.88 -7.59 -20.92
C ASN A 317 -10.71 -6.35 -20.55
N GLU A 318 -11.72 -6.04 -21.36
CA GLU A 318 -12.64 -4.93 -21.08
C GLU A 318 -13.29 -5.10 -19.69
N PRO A 319 -13.20 -4.07 -18.82
CA PRO A 319 -13.81 -4.08 -17.50
C PRO A 319 -15.31 -4.40 -17.53
N GLN A 320 -15.76 -5.19 -16.57
CA GLN A 320 -17.17 -5.57 -16.45
C GLN A 320 -17.72 -5.18 -15.06
N LYS A 321 -19.04 -5.01 -14.97
CA LYS A 321 -19.77 -4.72 -13.72
C LYS A 321 -19.15 -3.54 -12.98
N ALA A 322 -18.89 -3.67 -11.66
CA ALA A 322 -18.31 -2.60 -10.85
C ALA A 322 -16.90 -2.18 -11.29
N LEU A 323 -16.15 -3.03 -11.99
CA LEU A 323 -14.83 -2.62 -12.50
C LEU A 323 -14.95 -1.52 -13.58
N LYS A 324 -16.12 -1.37 -14.23
CA LYS A 324 -16.40 -0.23 -15.13
C LYS A 324 -16.38 1.12 -14.43
N MET A 325 -16.50 1.16 -13.10
CA MET A 325 -16.37 2.38 -12.32
C MET A 325 -14.94 2.97 -12.38
N LEU A 326 -13.93 2.20 -12.80
CA LEU A 326 -12.60 2.71 -13.12
C LEU A 326 -12.59 3.42 -14.48
N ALA A 327 -13.55 4.31 -14.69
CA ALA A 327 -13.70 5.13 -15.88
C ALA A 327 -12.96 6.46 -15.68
N PHE A 328 -11.89 6.64 -16.43
CA PHE A 328 -11.09 7.86 -16.39
C PHE A 328 -11.30 8.68 -17.67
N ASP A 329 -11.39 9.99 -17.52
CA ASP A 329 -11.46 10.93 -18.63
C ASP A 329 -10.05 11.37 -19.05
N GLU A 330 -9.57 10.87 -20.17
CA GLU A 330 -8.25 11.22 -20.73
C GLU A 330 -8.25 12.61 -21.40
N THR A 331 -9.41 13.28 -21.51
CA THR A 331 -9.54 14.58 -22.15
C THR A 331 -9.55 15.75 -21.17
N ALA A 332 -9.90 15.51 -19.91
CA ALA A 332 -9.89 16.52 -18.86
C ALA A 332 -8.44 16.94 -18.52
N ASP A 333 -8.29 18.20 -18.13
CA ASP A 333 -6.99 18.74 -17.71
C ASP A 333 -6.61 18.31 -16.27
N GLN A 334 -5.37 18.61 -15.89
CA GLN A 334 -4.83 18.37 -14.55
C GLN A 334 -4.51 19.71 -13.85
N GLU A 335 -5.29 20.75 -14.15
CA GLU A 335 -5.11 22.07 -13.54
C GLU A 335 -5.55 22.07 -12.09
N ILE A 336 -4.75 22.71 -11.25
CA ILE A 336 -5.03 22.94 -9.83
C ILE A 336 -5.43 24.41 -9.70
N PRO A 337 -6.57 24.70 -9.05
CA PRO A 337 -7.03 26.08 -8.93
C PRO A 337 -6.15 26.91 -7.99
N ASP A 338 -6.06 28.21 -8.24
CA ASP A 338 -5.21 29.15 -7.51
C ASP A 338 -5.53 29.25 -6.00
N TRP A 339 -6.76 28.91 -5.61
CA TRP A 339 -7.13 28.87 -4.20
C TRP A 339 -6.54 27.67 -3.42
N VAL A 340 -5.95 26.69 -4.11
CA VAL A 340 -5.10 25.67 -3.48
C VAL A 340 -3.73 26.30 -3.26
N THR A 341 -3.49 26.76 -2.04
CA THR A 341 -2.31 27.57 -1.72
C THR A 341 -1.07 26.73 -1.40
N SER A 342 0.07 27.40 -1.32
CA SER A 342 1.36 26.78 -0.99
C SER A 342 1.43 26.18 0.43
N THR A 343 0.40 26.38 1.26
CA THR A 343 0.32 25.83 2.62
C THR A 343 -0.08 24.37 2.65
N VAL A 344 -0.74 23.86 1.60
CA VAL A 344 -1.20 22.46 1.56
C VAL A 344 -0.04 21.47 1.62
N GLY A 345 -0.26 20.35 2.31
CA GLY A 345 0.70 19.27 2.41
C GLY A 345 0.71 18.37 1.19
N GLY A 346 -0.45 18.16 0.58
CA GLY A 346 -0.58 17.34 -0.62
C GLY A 346 -1.82 17.66 -1.43
N VAL A 347 -1.72 17.42 -2.73
CA VAL A 347 -2.83 17.50 -3.66
C VAL A 347 -2.81 16.32 -4.62
N TRP A 348 -3.98 15.77 -4.88
CA TRP A 348 -4.18 14.69 -5.84
C TRP A 348 -5.31 15.08 -6.79
N VAL A 349 -5.03 15.18 -8.08
CA VAL A 349 -6.02 15.44 -9.15
C VAL A 349 -6.30 14.13 -9.85
N VAL A 350 -7.57 13.77 -10.00
CA VAL A 350 -8.02 12.55 -10.68
C VAL A 350 -9.12 12.92 -11.66
N ASN A 351 -8.96 12.51 -12.91
CA ASN A 351 -9.97 12.71 -13.95
C ASN A 351 -10.90 11.48 -13.99
N LEU A 352 -12.04 11.57 -13.32
CA LEU A 352 -13.05 10.51 -13.26
C LEU A 352 -14.28 10.87 -14.10
N ASP A 353 -14.79 9.94 -14.89
CA ASP A 353 -16.10 10.05 -15.51
C ASP A 353 -17.18 9.70 -14.47
N PHE A 354 -17.71 10.73 -13.82
CA PHE A 354 -18.71 10.59 -12.76
C PHE A 354 -20.00 9.95 -13.20
N LEU A 355 -20.43 10.14 -14.44
CA LEU A 355 -21.65 9.51 -14.94
C LEU A 355 -21.44 8.01 -15.18
N THR A 356 -20.32 7.62 -15.79
CA THR A 356 -19.98 6.21 -15.95
C THR A 356 -19.76 5.53 -14.60
N LEU A 357 -19.14 6.22 -13.63
CA LEU A 357 -19.01 5.71 -12.26
C LEU A 357 -20.38 5.47 -11.64
N PHE A 358 -21.29 6.45 -11.68
CA PHE A 358 -22.64 6.35 -11.13
C PHE A 358 -23.44 5.22 -11.77
N ASP A 359 -23.44 5.14 -13.10
CA ASP A 359 -24.20 4.15 -13.88
C ASP A 359 -23.77 2.69 -13.59
N ASN A 360 -22.55 2.49 -13.05
CA ASN A 360 -22.04 1.16 -12.70
C ASN A 360 -21.98 0.90 -11.17
N LEU A 361 -22.38 1.86 -10.35
CA LEU A 361 -22.38 1.75 -8.89
C LEU A 361 -23.38 0.72 -8.37
N GLY A 362 -24.52 0.54 -9.07
CA GLY A 362 -25.61 -0.37 -8.69
C GLY A 362 -25.14 -1.80 -8.48
N SER A 363 -24.28 -2.32 -9.35
CA SER A 363 -23.77 -3.68 -9.21
C SER A 363 -22.96 -3.89 -7.91
N LEU A 364 -22.27 -2.86 -7.44
CA LEU A 364 -21.54 -2.89 -6.17
C LEU A 364 -22.49 -2.81 -4.98
N ILE A 365 -23.44 -1.87 -5.00
CA ILE A 365 -24.42 -1.65 -3.92
C ILE A 365 -25.29 -2.90 -3.71
N ASN A 366 -25.85 -3.46 -4.79
CA ASN A 366 -26.70 -4.64 -4.74
C ASN A 366 -25.95 -5.85 -4.12
N GLN A 367 -24.66 -6.05 -4.47
CA GLN A 367 -23.88 -7.15 -3.89
C GLN A 367 -23.44 -6.92 -2.44
N LEU A 368 -23.23 -5.68 -2.02
CA LEU A 368 -22.80 -5.35 -0.65
C LEU A 368 -23.98 -5.34 0.34
N PHE A 369 -25.13 -4.84 -0.08
CA PHE A 369 -26.27 -4.53 0.79
C PHE A 369 -27.54 -5.31 0.45
N GLY A 370 -27.60 -5.98 -0.71
CA GLY A 370 -28.81 -6.62 -1.19
C GLY A 370 -29.12 -7.99 -0.58
N ASP A 371 -28.20 -8.61 0.17
CA ASP A 371 -28.38 -9.97 0.74
C ASP A 371 -28.94 -11.01 -0.25
N GLY A 372 -28.63 -10.82 -1.56
CA GLY A 372 -29.12 -11.65 -2.66
C GLY A 372 -30.22 -11.01 -3.52
N GLU A 373 -30.66 -9.81 -3.19
CA GLU A 373 -31.53 -8.97 -4.02
C GLU A 373 -30.69 -8.11 -4.96
N ASP A 374 -31.08 -8.03 -6.22
CA ASP A 374 -30.34 -7.30 -7.26
C ASP A 374 -30.99 -5.94 -7.60
N THR A 375 -31.95 -5.47 -6.77
CA THR A 375 -32.74 -4.25 -7.03
C THR A 375 -32.59 -3.16 -5.96
N VAL A 376 -31.74 -3.38 -4.95
CA VAL A 376 -31.60 -2.43 -3.84
C VAL A 376 -31.18 -1.04 -4.31
N TRP A 377 -30.29 -0.96 -5.33
CA TRP A 377 -29.87 0.32 -5.87
C TRP A 377 -31.01 1.04 -6.61
N GLU A 378 -31.78 0.31 -7.41
CA GLU A 378 -32.94 0.82 -8.12
C GLU A 378 -34.02 1.32 -7.13
N ASP A 379 -34.25 0.60 -6.04
CA ASP A 379 -35.20 1.01 -4.99
C ASP A 379 -34.72 2.26 -4.26
N VAL A 380 -33.41 2.38 -4.01
CA VAL A 380 -32.81 3.62 -3.45
C VAL A 380 -33.02 4.80 -4.39
N LEU A 381 -32.75 4.64 -5.69
CA LEU A 381 -32.94 5.71 -6.68
C LEU A 381 -34.42 6.10 -6.83
N ASP A 382 -35.32 5.13 -6.81
CA ASP A 382 -36.77 5.38 -6.87
C ASP A 382 -37.25 6.15 -5.64
N GLY A 383 -36.71 5.83 -4.45
CA GLY A 383 -36.96 6.59 -3.22
C GLY A 383 -36.51 8.04 -3.30
N PHE A 384 -35.36 8.32 -3.90
CA PHE A 384 -34.89 9.70 -4.10
C PHE A 384 -35.73 10.47 -5.12
N GLU A 385 -36.18 9.84 -6.19
CA GLU A 385 -36.84 10.50 -7.31
C GLU A 385 -38.36 10.57 -7.13
N ASN A 386 -39.00 9.54 -6.59
CA ASN A 386 -40.46 9.37 -6.67
C ASN A 386 -41.19 9.33 -5.32
N ASP A 387 -40.48 9.23 -4.18
CA ASP A 387 -41.11 9.29 -2.87
C ASP A 387 -41.67 10.71 -2.63
N PRO A 388 -43.01 10.86 -2.39
CA PRO A 388 -43.63 12.17 -2.11
C PRO A 388 -43.07 12.88 -0.85
N TYR A 389 -42.45 12.11 0.07
CA TYR A 389 -41.81 12.59 1.28
C TYR A 389 -40.30 12.65 1.17
N GLY A 390 -39.75 12.22 0.06
CA GLY A 390 -38.33 12.30 -0.25
C GLY A 390 -37.94 13.60 -0.95
N PRO A 391 -36.66 13.75 -1.31
CA PRO A 391 -36.15 14.99 -1.93
C PRO A 391 -36.68 15.25 -3.35
N GLN A 392 -37.34 14.26 -3.99
CA GLN A 392 -37.86 14.30 -5.35
C GLN A 392 -36.79 14.71 -6.38
N LEU A 393 -35.62 14.13 -6.29
CA LEU A 393 -34.42 14.54 -6.99
C LEU A 393 -33.79 13.37 -7.73
N ASN A 394 -33.55 13.55 -9.04
CA ASN A 394 -32.83 12.56 -9.85
C ASN A 394 -31.33 12.74 -9.64
N LEU A 395 -30.73 11.90 -8.78
CA LEU A 395 -29.32 12.00 -8.41
C LEU A 395 -28.38 12.00 -9.63
N ARG A 396 -28.69 11.18 -10.66
CA ARG A 396 -27.86 11.11 -11.85
C ARG A 396 -27.80 12.44 -12.61
N ASN A 397 -28.96 13.03 -12.85
CA ASN A 397 -29.09 14.21 -13.72
C ASN A 397 -28.90 15.52 -12.96
N GLU A 398 -29.24 15.54 -11.68
CA GLU A 398 -29.29 16.76 -10.87
C GLU A 398 -28.15 16.90 -9.87
N ILE A 399 -27.33 15.83 -9.68
CA ILE A 399 -26.09 15.88 -8.90
C ILE A 399 -24.90 15.50 -9.78
N PHE A 400 -24.81 14.24 -10.22
CA PHE A 400 -23.61 13.73 -10.91
C PHE A 400 -23.39 14.38 -12.29
N ALA A 401 -24.45 14.68 -13.05
CA ALA A 401 -24.32 15.36 -14.35
C ALA A 401 -23.83 16.80 -14.24
N LEU A 402 -23.99 17.47 -13.09
CA LEU A 402 -23.49 18.80 -12.84
C LEU A 402 -22.00 18.85 -12.49
N CYS A 403 -21.39 17.71 -12.17
CA CYS A 403 -19.96 17.61 -11.91
C CYS A 403 -19.16 17.61 -13.23
N GLU A 404 -18.02 18.28 -13.25
CA GLU A 404 -17.01 18.06 -14.27
C GLU A 404 -16.23 16.77 -13.97
N ASN A 405 -15.61 16.16 -14.99
CA ASN A 405 -14.89 14.90 -14.87
C ASN A 405 -13.49 15.08 -14.23
N LYS A 406 -13.44 15.82 -13.12
CA LYS A 406 -12.22 16.09 -12.37
C LYS A 406 -12.53 16.16 -10.88
N MET A 407 -11.68 15.56 -10.07
CA MET A 407 -11.73 15.61 -8.62
C MET A 407 -10.35 15.95 -8.07
N LEU A 408 -10.30 16.83 -7.09
CA LEU A 408 -9.11 17.11 -6.30
C LEU A 408 -9.29 16.53 -4.90
N PHE A 409 -8.24 15.89 -4.39
CA PHE A 409 -8.12 15.57 -2.98
C PHE A 409 -6.98 16.40 -2.40
N ILE A 410 -7.26 17.16 -1.34
CA ILE A 410 -6.33 18.11 -0.73
C ILE A 410 -6.11 17.68 0.72
N THR A 411 -4.86 17.71 1.17
CA THR A 411 -4.51 17.44 2.58
C THR A 411 -3.63 18.55 3.12
N GLU A 412 -3.87 18.93 4.36
CA GLU A 412 -3.10 19.96 5.05
C GLU A 412 -3.02 19.66 6.55
N ASN A 413 -1.91 20.01 7.18
CA ASN A 413 -1.74 19.95 8.62
C ASN A 413 -1.85 21.36 9.19
N LEU A 414 -2.98 21.68 9.86
CA LEU A 414 -3.18 22.98 10.49
C LEU A 414 -2.47 23.07 11.84
N ASP A 415 -2.44 21.99 12.60
CA ASP A 415 -1.68 21.85 13.83
C ASP A 415 -1.00 20.47 13.87
N PRO A 416 0.30 20.37 13.49
CA PRO A 416 1.01 19.10 13.49
C PRO A 416 1.06 18.41 14.87
N THR A 417 0.76 19.13 15.94
CA THR A 417 0.85 18.64 17.32
C THR A 417 -0.48 18.15 17.89
N ALA A 418 -1.59 18.44 17.23
CA ALA A 418 -2.92 17.99 17.63
C ALA A 418 -3.23 16.58 17.07
N LEU A 419 -4.01 15.78 17.79
CA LEU A 419 -4.43 14.44 17.33
C LEU A 419 -5.24 14.49 16.03
N ASP A 420 -6.03 15.53 15.90
CA ASP A 420 -6.92 15.87 14.79
C ASP A 420 -6.39 17.02 13.94
N GLY A 421 -5.08 17.24 13.92
CA GLY A 421 -4.45 18.36 13.23
C GLY A 421 -4.45 18.26 11.70
N GLU A 422 -4.62 17.06 11.17
CA GLU A 422 -4.74 16.83 9.72
C GLU A 422 -6.15 17.18 9.24
N ARG A 423 -6.21 17.95 8.17
CA ARG A 423 -7.44 18.31 7.45
C ARG A 423 -7.39 17.78 6.04
N CYS A 424 -8.55 17.41 5.50
CA CYS A 424 -8.65 17.06 4.09
C CYS A 424 -9.95 17.59 3.47
N ALA A 425 -9.90 17.80 2.17
CA ALA A 425 -11.07 18.14 1.38
C ALA A 425 -11.05 17.42 0.03
N ILE A 426 -12.24 17.07 -0.44
CA ILE A 426 -12.51 16.69 -1.82
C ILE A 426 -13.15 17.89 -2.51
N ALA A 427 -12.64 18.25 -3.68
CA ALA A 427 -13.18 19.35 -4.47
C ALA A 427 -13.50 18.85 -5.89
N VAL A 428 -14.74 19.06 -6.33
CA VAL A 428 -15.22 18.69 -7.67
C VAL A 428 -15.67 19.95 -8.38
N PRO A 429 -15.05 20.36 -9.51
CA PRO A 429 -15.53 21.51 -10.26
C PRO A 429 -16.92 21.24 -10.86
N LEU A 430 -17.73 22.28 -10.92
CA LEU A 430 -19.15 22.20 -11.29
C LEU A 430 -19.42 22.92 -12.61
N LYS A 431 -20.23 22.31 -13.45
CA LYS A 431 -20.77 22.90 -14.68
C LYS A 431 -21.79 23.99 -14.37
N ASP A 432 -22.56 23.84 -13.27
CA ASP A 432 -23.56 24.78 -12.79
C ASP A 432 -23.61 24.76 -11.25
N ALA A 433 -22.88 25.69 -10.63
CA ALA A 433 -22.73 25.75 -9.18
C ALA A 433 -24.03 26.20 -8.47
N GLU A 434 -24.77 27.12 -9.07
CA GLU A 434 -26.05 27.61 -8.48
C GLU A 434 -27.08 26.49 -8.46
N LYS A 435 -27.20 25.73 -9.57
CA LYS A 435 -28.12 24.61 -9.64
C LYS A 435 -27.71 23.49 -8.66
N MET A 436 -26.40 23.22 -8.52
CA MET A 436 -25.91 22.25 -7.53
C MET A 436 -26.30 22.69 -6.12
N LYS A 437 -26.11 23.95 -5.78
CA LYS A 437 -26.45 24.50 -4.47
C LYS A 437 -27.94 24.37 -4.15
N GLU A 438 -28.81 24.67 -5.13
CA GLU A 438 -30.27 24.50 -5.01
C GLU A 438 -30.62 23.02 -4.75
N ASN A 439 -30.02 22.08 -5.53
CA ASN A 439 -30.30 20.66 -5.43
C ASN A 439 -29.79 20.06 -4.10
N LEU A 440 -28.60 20.45 -3.65
CA LEU A 440 -28.08 20.04 -2.35
C LEU A 440 -28.91 20.60 -1.19
N ASN A 441 -29.40 21.82 -1.30
CA ASN A 441 -30.28 22.38 -0.30
C ASN A 441 -31.59 21.58 -0.19
N SER A 442 -32.18 21.21 -1.32
CA SER A 442 -33.36 20.33 -1.35
C SER A 442 -33.10 18.95 -0.78
N LEU A 443 -31.88 18.42 -0.99
CA LEU A 443 -31.48 17.08 -0.57
C LEU A 443 -31.15 17.00 0.92
N LEU A 444 -30.45 18.00 1.48
CA LEU A 444 -29.78 17.91 2.77
C LEU A 444 -30.41 18.74 3.88
N SER A 445 -31.18 19.81 3.53
CA SER A 445 -31.67 20.75 4.58
C SER A 445 -32.81 20.18 5.44
N GLU A 446 -33.56 19.21 4.93
CA GLU A 446 -34.63 18.52 5.68
C GLU A 446 -34.17 17.15 6.21
N GLU A 447 -32.92 16.72 5.91
CA GLU A 447 -32.38 15.45 6.30
C GLU A 447 -31.87 15.52 7.75
N PRO A 448 -32.43 14.75 8.70
CA PRO A 448 -32.07 14.85 10.13
C PRO A 448 -30.59 14.61 10.43
N THR A 449 -29.91 13.86 9.56
CA THR A 449 -28.49 13.56 9.69
C THR A 449 -27.58 14.73 9.31
N PHE A 450 -28.14 15.84 8.79
CA PHE A 450 -27.38 17.02 8.46
C PHE A 450 -27.89 18.26 9.20
N GLU A 451 -26.94 19.04 9.72
CA GLU A 451 -27.18 20.39 10.24
C GLU A 451 -26.83 21.41 9.16
N THR A 452 -27.79 22.32 8.85
CA THR A 452 -27.54 23.43 7.94
C THR A 452 -26.93 24.61 8.70
N LEU A 453 -25.70 25.00 8.30
CA LEU A 453 -25.00 26.17 8.81
C LEU A 453 -25.07 27.27 7.77
N GLU A 454 -25.70 28.42 8.12
CA GLU A 454 -25.84 29.58 7.23
C GLU A 454 -25.00 30.76 7.73
N ASN A 455 -24.16 31.30 6.85
CA ASN A 455 -23.39 32.50 7.09
C ASN A 455 -23.48 33.42 5.85
N GLY A 456 -24.57 34.17 5.74
CA GLY A 456 -24.88 34.97 4.55
C GLY A 456 -25.17 34.07 3.34
N ASP A 457 -24.40 34.22 2.27
CA ASP A 457 -24.54 33.40 1.05
C ASP A 457 -23.80 32.05 1.14
N ASP A 458 -23.01 31.84 2.20
CA ASP A 458 -22.31 30.60 2.46
C ASP A 458 -23.22 29.64 3.22
N ILE A 459 -23.69 28.62 2.51
CA ILE A 459 -24.50 27.54 3.07
C ILE A 459 -23.63 26.28 3.15
N ARG A 460 -23.63 25.64 4.32
CA ARG A 460 -22.90 24.38 4.57
C ARG A 460 -23.82 23.36 5.20
N TRP A 461 -23.65 22.13 4.83
CA TRP A 461 -24.34 20.97 5.40
C TRP A 461 -23.33 20.11 6.13
N LYS A 462 -23.45 20.12 7.46
CA LYS A 462 -22.56 19.35 8.35
C LYS A 462 -23.26 18.06 8.75
N LEU A 463 -22.58 16.93 8.57
CA LEU A 463 -23.06 15.63 9.04
C LEU A 463 -23.07 15.61 10.58
N VAL A 464 -24.22 15.32 11.17
CA VAL A 464 -24.43 15.22 12.63
C VAL A 464 -24.45 13.75 13.00
N ASP A 465 -23.63 13.35 13.97
CA ASP A 465 -23.71 12.00 14.57
C ASP A 465 -25.03 11.92 15.38
N GLU A 466 -26.03 11.21 14.87
CA GLU A 466 -27.15 10.76 15.71
C GLU A 466 -26.65 9.63 16.61
N ASP A 467 -26.70 9.83 17.93
CA ASP A 467 -26.47 8.89 19.02
C ASP A 467 -25.14 9.02 19.80
N HIS A 468 -25.21 9.94 20.74
CA HIS A 468 -24.63 9.68 22.05
C HIS A 468 -25.74 9.27 23.04
N GLU A 469 -26.36 8.10 22.86
CA GLU A 469 -26.93 7.40 24.02
C GLU A 469 -25.77 6.87 24.83
N GLU A 470 -25.54 7.51 25.99
CA GLU A 470 -24.64 7.04 27.04
C GLU A 470 -25.07 5.63 27.44
N GLY A 471 -24.37 4.59 26.98
CA GLY A 471 -24.57 3.25 27.53
C GLY A 471 -24.30 2.04 26.69
N THR A 472 -24.07 2.14 25.38
CA THR A 472 -23.66 0.99 24.58
C THR A 472 -22.19 1.07 24.23
N ALA A 473 -21.37 0.26 24.90
CA ALA A 473 -19.96 0.03 24.58
C ALA A 473 -19.81 -0.75 23.26
N GLY A 474 -20.37 -0.22 22.17
CA GLY A 474 -20.14 -0.63 20.81
C GLY A 474 -19.11 0.33 20.21
N THR A 475 -17.91 -0.18 19.96
CA THR A 475 -16.85 0.55 19.29
C THR A 475 -17.30 0.98 17.89
N GLU A 476 -18.00 2.10 17.76
CA GLU A 476 -18.25 2.74 16.47
C GLU A 476 -16.95 3.31 15.95
N VAL A 477 -16.64 2.93 14.73
CA VAL A 477 -15.50 3.48 13.99
C VAL A 477 -15.95 4.85 13.48
N LYS A 478 -15.76 5.90 14.29
CA LYS A 478 -15.78 7.27 13.74
C LYS A 478 -14.91 7.27 12.52
N ASN A 479 -15.40 7.85 11.42
CA ASN A 479 -14.56 8.10 10.27
C ASN A 479 -13.53 9.15 10.69
N LYS A 480 -12.36 8.70 11.17
CA LYS A 480 -11.34 9.59 11.71
C LYS A 480 -10.79 10.58 10.68
N ARG A 481 -11.04 10.34 9.39
CA ARG A 481 -10.60 11.20 8.31
C ARG A 481 -11.58 12.35 8.03
N PHE A 482 -12.86 12.11 8.28
CA PHE A 482 -13.95 13.09 8.15
C PHE A 482 -14.78 13.08 9.44
N PRO A 483 -14.24 13.59 10.57
CA PRO A 483 -14.92 13.51 11.87
C PRO A 483 -16.17 14.38 11.93
N GLU A 484 -16.19 15.50 11.20
CA GLU A 484 -17.31 16.44 11.09
C GLU A 484 -17.56 16.79 9.62
N LEU A 485 -17.76 15.75 8.77
CA LEU A 485 -17.93 15.91 7.33
C LEU A 485 -18.85 17.08 7.02
N THR A 486 -18.35 18.04 6.25
CA THR A 486 -19.08 19.24 5.88
C THR A 486 -19.04 19.44 4.38
N ILE A 487 -20.20 19.66 3.79
CA ILE A 487 -20.41 19.88 2.35
C ILE A 487 -20.73 21.36 2.11
N THR A 488 -20.20 21.95 1.05
CA THR A 488 -20.59 23.28 0.56
C THR A 488 -20.36 23.40 -0.93
N VAL A 489 -20.97 24.41 -1.55
CA VAL A 489 -20.64 24.86 -2.91
C VAL A 489 -19.96 26.22 -2.82
N TRP A 490 -18.70 26.27 -3.23
CA TRP A 490 -17.90 27.48 -3.16
C TRP A 490 -16.97 27.61 -4.37
N ASN A 491 -16.88 28.84 -4.89
CA ASN A 491 -15.98 29.20 -6.02
C ASN A 491 -16.09 28.27 -7.25
N GLY A 492 -17.29 27.79 -7.55
CA GLY A 492 -17.56 26.89 -8.67
C GLY A 492 -17.22 25.41 -8.38
N TYR A 493 -16.96 25.05 -7.12
CA TYR A 493 -16.65 23.69 -6.70
C TYR A 493 -17.67 23.18 -5.68
N LEU A 494 -17.98 21.89 -5.79
CA LEU A 494 -18.53 21.12 -4.68
C LEU A 494 -17.36 20.74 -3.77
N LEU A 495 -17.38 21.19 -2.51
CA LEU A 495 -16.40 20.87 -1.50
C LEU A 495 -17.00 19.92 -0.47
N VAL A 496 -16.26 18.85 -0.15
CA VAL A 496 -16.52 17.94 0.96
C VAL A 496 -15.30 17.97 1.86
N ALA A 497 -15.39 18.65 3.00
CA ALA A 497 -14.27 18.82 3.92
C ALA A 497 -14.40 17.92 5.15
N SER A 498 -13.28 17.61 5.78
CA SER A 498 -13.23 16.83 7.02
C SER A 498 -13.90 17.53 8.19
N GLU A 499 -13.88 18.86 8.19
CA GLU A 499 -14.43 19.72 9.23
C GLU A 499 -14.81 21.10 8.67
N PRO A 500 -15.76 21.82 9.28
CA PRO A 500 -16.21 23.13 8.79
C PRO A 500 -15.10 24.19 8.87
N ASP A 501 -14.19 24.12 9.85
CA ASP A 501 -13.07 25.04 10.01
C ASP A 501 -12.07 24.98 8.86
N TYR A 502 -11.97 23.83 8.19
CA TYR A 502 -11.11 23.70 7.02
C TYR A 502 -11.65 24.45 5.80
N ILE A 503 -12.98 24.52 5.66
CA ILE A 503 -13.61 25.37 4.63
C ILE A 503 -13.25 26.84 4.90
N ASP A 504 -13.39 27.29 6.16
CA ASP A 504 -12.99 28.65 6.56
C ASP A 504 -11.52 28.93 6.25
N HIS A 505 -10.65 27.94 6.51
CA HIS A 505 -9.22 28.05 6.23
C HIS A 505 -8.96 28.25 4.72
N LEU A 506 -9.54 27.41 3.86
CA LEU A 506 -9.38 27.51 2.41
C LEU A 506 -9.93 28.84 1.86
N GLN A 507 -11.09 29.30 2.32
CA GLN A 507 -11.67 30.58 1.93
C GLN A 507 -10.78 31.76 2.38
N ASN A 508 -10.33 31.76 3.64
CA ASN A 508 -9.44 32.79 4.17
C ASN A 508 -8.07 32.81 3.49
N ALA A 509 -7.54 31.66 3.07
CA ALA A 509 -6.28 31.57 2.35
C ALA A 509 -6.40 32.21 0.95
N ALA A 510 -7.51 31.95 0.26
CA ALA A 510 -7.83 32.57 -1.02
C ALA A 510 -8.01 34.10 -0.90
N ASP A 511 -8.75 34.56 0.10
CA ASP A 511 -9.01 36.00 0.34
C ASP A 511 -7.73 36.78 0.70
N LYS A 512 -6.80 36.12 1.42
CA LYS A 512 -5.49 36.72 1.76
C LYS A 512 -4.52 36.73 0.60
N ASN A 513 -4.89 36.18 -0.57
CA ASN A 513 -4.04 36.03 -1.74
C ASN A 513 -2.71 35.37 -1.41
N LEU A 514 -2.74 34.28 -0.63
CA LEU A 514 -1.56 33.46 -0.42
C LEU A 514 -1.10 32.88 -1.77
N SER A 515 0.20 32.69 -1.93
CA SER A 515 0.73 32.16 -3.19
C SER A 515 0.09 30.81 -3.53
N PRO A 516 -0.42 30.65 -4.76
CA PRO A 516 -0.89 29.35 -5.23
C PRO A 516 0.19 28.26 -5.11
N LEU A 517 -0.21 27.03 -4.87
CA LEU A 517 0.71 25.87 -4.87
C LEU A 517 1.46 25.79 -6.20
N THR A 518 0.75 26.05 -7.30
CA THR A 518 1.28 26.01 -8.67
C THR A 518 2.39 27.03 -8.94
N ASP A 519 2.53 28.06 -8.10
CA ASP A 519 3.58 29.06 -8.20
C ASP A 519 4.87 28.68 -7.48
N THR A 520 4.82 27.69 -6.58
CA THR A 520 6.01 27.24 -5.85
C THR A 520 7.02 26.59 -6.78
N ALA A 521 8.32 26.86 -6.53
CA ALA A 521 9.41 26.32 -7.36
C ALA A 521 9.45 24.78 -7.34
N GLU A 522 9.18 24.19 -6.18
CA GLU A 522 9.22 22.74 -5.99
C GLU A 522 8.06 22.02 -6.72
N PHE A 523 6.84 22.59 -6.70
CA PHE A 523 5.72 22.07 -7.47
C PHE A 523 5.98 22.16 -8.97
N LYS A 524 6.51 23.29 -9.46
CA LYS A 524 6.87 23.47 -10.88
C LYS A 524 7.90 22.42 -11.31
N LEU A 525 8.93 22.19 -10.50
CA LEU A 525 9.89 21.12 -10.73
C LEU A 525 9.22 19.74 -10.78
N ALA A 526 8.36 19.42 -9.81
CA ALA A 526 7.64 18.14 -9.78
C ALA A 526 6.80 17.92 -11.06
N LYS A 527 6.12 18.97 -11.53
CA LYS A 527 5.32 18.92 -12.76
C LYS A 527 6.18 18.70 -14.00
N GLU A 528 7.31 19.44 -14.13
CA GLU A 528 8.26 19.26 -15.22
C GLU A 528 8.89 17.85 -15.23
N GLU A 529 9.24 17.33 -14.07
CA GLU A 529 9.80 15.99 -13.96
C GLU A 529 8.75 14.90 -14.26
N ALA A 530 7.48 15.11 -13.90
CA ALA A 530 6.37 14.22 -14.28
C ALA A 530 6.21 14.17 -15.81
N GLU A 531 6.28 15.31 -16.50
CA GLU A 531 6.23 15.38 -17.97
C GLU A 531 7.40 14.63 -18.62
N LYS A 532 8.61 14.74 -18.06
CA LYS A 532 9.78 13.99 -18.53
C LYS A 532 9.62 12.49 -18.34
N LEU A 533 9.13 12.05 -17.17
CA LEU A 533 8.95 10.63 -16.86
C LEU A 533 7.79 10.00 -17.63
N SER A 534 6.72 10.76 -17.91
CA SER A 534 5.59 10.28 -18.72
C SER A 534 5.94 10.06 -20.19
N LYS A 535 7.07 10.64 -20.66
CA LYS A 535 7.51 10.56 -22.07
C LYS A 535 6.43 10.99 -23.07
N GLY A 536 5.59 11.95 -22.67
CA GLY A 536 4.49 12.48 -23.48
C GLY A 536 3.21 11.65 -23.45
N GLN A 537 3.14 10.61 -22.61
CA GLN A 537 1.88 9.91 -22.35
C GLN A 537 0.96 10.82 -21.53
N LYS A 538 -0.32 10.86 -21.91
CA LYS A 538 -1.34 11.55 -21.13
C LYS A 538 -1.63 10.73 -19.85
N TYR A 539 -1.67 11.41 -18.73
CA TYR A 539 -2.05 10.80 -17.47
C TYR A 539 -3.41 11.30 -17.00
N VAL A 540 -4.16 10.41 -16.38
CA VAL A 540 -5.53 10.64 -15.88
C VAL A 540 -5.55 11.02 -14.40
N SER A 541 -4.41 10.97 -13.76
CA SER A 541 -4.24 11.43 -12.38
C SER A 541 -2.82 11.96 -12.19
N PHE A 542 -2.71 13.00 -11.38
CA PHE A 542 -1.44 13.55 -10.91
C PHE A 542 -1.54 13.86 -9.43
N HIS A 543 -0.48 13.59 -8.69
CA HIS A 543 -0.38 14.04 -7.31
C HIS A 543 0.98 14.64 -7.02
N TYR A 544 0.98 15.53 -6.02
CA TYR A 544 2.16 16.13 -5.42
C TYR A 544 2.02 16.09 -3.90
N VAL A 545 3.10 15.76 -3.22
CA VAL A 545 3.18 15.72 -1.76
C VAL A 545 4.42 16.46 -1.30
N ASN A 546 4.23 17.51 -0.50
CA ASN A 546 5.31 18.15 0.25
C ASN A 546 5.58 17.31 1.50
N ALA A 547 6.59 16.46 1.43
CA ALA A 547 6.85 15.50 2.50
C ALA A 547 7.23 16.16 3.83
N GLN A 548 7.87 17.32 3.82
CA GLN A 548 8.20 18.02 5.05
C GLN A 548 6.93 18.42 5.82
N ARG A 549 5.89 18.90 5.13
CA ARG A 549 4.61 19.28 5.75
C ARG A 549 3.80 18.07 6.21
N VAL A 550 3.68 17.07 5.35
CA VAL A 550 2.87 15.87 5.64
C VAL A 550 3.50 15.02 6.75
N ARG A 551 4.82 14.88 6.73
CA ARG A 551 5.54 14.04 7.71
C ARG A 551 5.61 14.65 9.11
N GLU A 552 5.51 15.97 9.24
CA GLU A 552 5.59 16.66 10.53
C GLU A 552 4.55 16.13 11.52
N HIS A 553 3.29 16.06 11.11
CA HIS A 553 2.22 15.54 11.97
C HIS A 553 2.47 14.08 12.40
N THR A 554 2.77 13.20 11.45
CA THR A 554 3.09 11.79 11.76
C THR A 554 4.27 11.66 12.73
N TYR A 555 5.31 12.47 12.52
CA TYR A 555 6.50 12.51 13.37
C TYR A 555 6.17 12.95 14.80
N GLU A 556 5.40 14.03 14.96
CA GLU A 556 4.97 14.52 16.26
C GLU A 556 4.06 13.53 16.98
N MET A 557 3.18 12.82 16.25
CA MET A 557 2.35 11.77 16.83
C MET A 557 3.20 10.56 17.30
N ILE A 558 4.21 10.16 16.53
CA ILE A 558 5.17 9.13 16.98
C ILE A 558 5.90 9.61 18.23
N LYS A 559 6.42 10.84 18.23
CA LYS A 559 7.19 11.44 19.33
C LYS A 559 6.37 11.49 20.64
N ARG A 560 5.08 11.75 20.54
CA ARG A 560 4.14 11.79 21.69
C ARG A 560 3.58 10.42 22.07
N GLY A 561 3.83 9.39 21.29
CA GLY A 561 3.27 8.04 21.50
C GLY A 561 1.78 7.95 21.21
N THR A 562 1.20 8.90 20.49
CA THR A 562 -0.23 9.02 20.17
C THR A 562 -0.57 8.69 18.72
N LEU A 563 0.39 8.17 17.95
CA LEU A 563 0.17 7.83 16.53
C LEU A 563 -1.06 6.95 16.30
N MET A 564 -1.31 5.99 17.19
CA MET A 564 -2.42 5.04 17.07
C MET A 564 -3.79 5.67 17.35
N GLU A 565 -3.80 6.83 17.99
CA GLU A 565 -5.00 7.59 18.33
C GLU A 565 -5.29 8.66 17.26
N SER A 566 -4.28 9.01 16.46
CA SER A 566 -4.36 10.02 15.42
C SER A 566 -4.99 9.50 14.13
N ALA A 567 -5.59 10.40 13.35
CA ALA A 567 -6.03 10.17 11.99
C ALA A 567 -4.86 9.83 11.03
N ALA A 568 -3.65 10.32 11.32
CA ALA A 568 -2.42 10.01 10.57
C ALA A 568 -2.11 8.51 10.45
N THR A 569 -2.62 7.68 11.38
CA THR A 569 -2.51 6.21 11.30
C THR A 569 -3.15 5.65 10.02
N TYR A 570 -4.15 6.33 9.48
CA TYR A 570 -4.88 5.89 8.28
C TYR A 570 -4.36 6.51 6.98
N SER A 571 -3.53 7.56 7.08
CA SER A 571 -2.99 8.28 5.93
C SER A 571 -1.60 7.79 5.52
N SER A 572 -0.91 7.00 6.36
CA SER A 572 0.44 6.51 6.08
C SER A 572 0.53 4.99 6.07
N VAL A 573 1.27 4.45 5.09
CA VAL A 573 1.61 3.01 5.03
C VAL A 573 2.34 2.56 6.30
N VAL A 574 3.17 3.43 6.87
CA VAL A 574 3.88 3.18 8.14
C VAL A 574 2.89 3.10 9.30
N GLY A 575 1.94 4.04 9.38
CA GLY A 575 0.90 4.03 10.40
C GLY A 575 0.01 2.78 10.30
N GLU A 576 -0.38 2.40 9.10
CA GLU A 576 -1.14 1.17 8.88
C GLU A 576 -0.35 -0.10 9.22
N PHE A 577 0.94 -0.14 8.87
CA PHE A 577 1.83 -1.24 9.23
C PHE A 577 1.96 -1.36 10.76
N LEU A 578 2.21 -0.27 11.44
CA LEU A 578 2.27 -0.22 12.89
C LEU A 578 0.94 -0.65 13.52
N ALA A 579 -0.18 -0.11 13.04
CA ALA A 579 -1.51 -0.48 13.51
C ALA A 579 -1.82 -1.98 13.34
N ALA A 580 -1.35 -2.58 12.25
CA ALA A 580 -1.56 -4.01 11.98
C ALA A 580 -0.75 -4.93 12.90
N ASN A 581 0.43 -4.47 13.35
CA ASN A 581 1.37 -5.28 14.12
C ASN A 581 1.34 -4.98 15.63
N THR A 582 0.55 -4.01 16.06
CA THR A 582 0.62 -3.44 17.43
C THR A 582 -0.29 -4.08 18.46
N LYS A 583 -1.10 -5.07 18.10
CA LYS A 583 -1.87 -5.81 19.11
C LYS A 583 -1.01 -6.93 19.68
N LYS A 584 -0.44 -6.71 20.87
CA LYS A 584 0.07 -7.81 21.70
C LYS A 584 -1.10 -8.71 22.13
N GLU A 585 -0.81 -10.00 22.35
CA GLU A 585 -1.82 -11.00 22.78
C GLU A 585 -2.52 -10.66 24.10
N ASN A 586 -1.89 -9.84 24.94
CA ASN A 586 -2.44 -9.39 26.21
C ASN A 586 -3.32 -8.13 26.10
N GLY A 587 -3.59 -7.64 24.87
CA GLY A 587 -4.38 -6.43 24.65
C GLY A 587 -3.60 -5.12 24.79
N GLU A 588 -2.30 -5.16 25.14
CA GLU A 588 -1.44 -3.98 25.14
C GLU A 588 -1.09 -3.58 23.70
N GLN A 589 -1.16 -2.28 23.42
CA GLN A 589 -0.74 -1.72 22.15
C GLN A 589 0.80 -1.67 22.09
N PHE A 590 1.34 -1.93 20.91
CA PHE A 590 2.74 -1.66 20.63
C PHE A 590 2.96 -0.15 20.66
N THR A 591 3.85 0.30 21.50
CA THR A 591 4.28 1.70 21.55
C THR A 591 5.73 1.79 21.10
N ILE A 592 6.00 2.61 20.07
CA ILE A 592 7.37 2.95 19.69
C ILE A 592 7.97 3.77 20.83
N ASP A 593 9.16 3.40 21.31
CA ASP A 593 9.89 4.26 22.23
C ASP A 593 10.44 5.48 21.48
N ALA A 594 9.64 6.52 21.48
CA ALA A 594 9.94 7.77 20.81
C ALA A 594 10.72 8.77 21.69
N SER A 595 11.10 8.39 22.93
CA SER A 595 11.83 9.26 23.87
C SER A 595 13.20 9.71 23.33
N LYS A 596 13.70 9.02 22.29
CA LYS A 596 14.98 9.29 21.63
C LYS A 596 14.85 10.04 20.30
N LEU A 597 13.63 10.38 19.87
CA LEU A 597 13.43 11.18 18.67
C LEU A 597 13.88 12.64 18.92
N PRO A 598 14.68 13.23 18.02
CA PRO A 598 15.04 14.64 18.07
C PRO A 598 13.83 15.54 17.76
N GLU A 599 14.04 16.87 17.80
CA GLU A 599 13.04 17.82 17.31
C GLU A 599 12.90 17.68 15.77
N TYR A 600 11.68 17.85 15.26
CA TYR A 600 11.38 17.68 13.83
C TYR A 600 12.26 18.54 12.93
N ASP A 601 12.52 19.78 13.33
CA ASP A 601 13.38 20.72 12.60
C ASP A 601 14.82 20.19 12.34
N ALA A 602 15.33 19.31 13.19
CA ALA A 602 16.64 18.71 12.99
C ALA A 602 16.66 17.67 11.85
N VAL A 603 15.51 17.06 11.57
CA VAL A 603 15.38 15.94 10.62
C VAL A 603 14.57 16.25 9.36
N LYS A 604 13.78 17.34 9.34
CA LYS A 604 12.92 17.68 8.20
C LYS A 604 13.67 17.78 6.86
N LYS A 605 14.93 18.15 6.87
CA LYS A 605 15.80 18.22 5.68
C LYS A 605 15.95 16.89 4.92
N TYR A 606 15.66 15.77 5.56
CA TYR A 606 15.72 14.45 4.95
C TYR A 606 14.39 14.03 4.29
N PHE A 607 13.32 14.82 4.42
CA PHE A 607 12.02 14.51 3.82
C PHE A 607 11.85 15.33 2.53
N HIS A 608 12.04 14.68 1.41
CA HIS A 608 11.88 15.28 0.08
C HIS A 608 10.48 15.04 -0.48
N SER A 609 10.00 16.05 -1.19
CA SER A 609 8.70 15.97 -1.87
C SER A 609 8.66 14.86 -2.91
N SER A 610 7.49 14.28 -3.08
CA SER A 610 7.21 13.30 -4.12
C SER A 610 6.09 13.75 -5.05
N PHE A 611 6.09 13.19 -6.23
CA PHE A 611 5.02 13.35 -7.21
C PHE A 611 4.80 12.04 -7.95
N GLY A 612 3.59 11.86 -8.45
CA GLY A 612 3.29 10.70 -9.26
C GLY A 612 2.10 10.95 -10.16
N PHE A 613 1.90 10.03 -11.09
CA PHE A 613 0.85 10.10 -12.08
C PHE A 613 0.37 8.70 -12.48
N LEU A 614 -0.89 8.64 -12.91
CA LEU A 614 -1.55 7.44 -13.39
C LEU A 614 -1.89 7.60 -14.86
N PHE A 615 -1.59 6.62 -15.68
CA PHE A 615 -2.00 6.56 -17.08
C PHE A 615 -2.53 5.17 -17.45
N LYS A 616 -3.17 5.07 -18.61
CA LYS A 616 -3.76 3.83 -19.10
C LYS A 616 -2.95 3.30 -20.29
N GLU A 617 -2.83 1.98 -20.33
CA GLU A 617 -2.32 1.28 -21.50
C GLU A 617 -3.24 0.08 -21.80
N GLY A 618 -4.08 0.22 -22.78
CA GLY A 618 -5.25 -0.63 -22.95
C GLY A 618 -6.25 -0.41 -21.80
N PHE A 619 -6.59 -1.47 -21.08
CA PHE A 619 -7.41 -1.37 -19.87
C PHE A 619 -6.57 -1.37 -18.59
N SER A 620 -5.29 -1.73 -18.67
CA SER A 620 -4.38 -1.75 -17.52
C SER A 620 -4.05 -0.34 -17.06
N LEU A 621 -3.89 -0.18 -15.74
CA LEU A 621 -3.52 1.08 -15.12
C LEU A 621 -2.05 1.03 -14.72
N ILE A 622 -1.32 2.07 -15.04
CA ILE A 622 0.11 2.20 -14.73
C ILE A 622 0.31 3.45 -13.88
N TYR A 623 0.78 3.25 -12.67
CA TYR A 623 1.12 4.33 -11.76
C TYR A 623 2.64 4.47 -11.67
N GLN A 624 3.11 5.70 -11.78
CA GLN A 624 4.50 6.10 -11.64
C GLN A 624 4.62 7.14 -10.53
N GLU A 625 5.58 6.96 -9.64
CA GLU A 625 5.94 7.96 -8.63
C GLU A 625 7.45 8.14 -8.57
N ALA A 626 7.88 9.34 -8.21
CA ALA A 626 9.27 9.67 -7.92
C ALA A 626 9.36 10.56 -6.69
N THR A 627 10.36 10.30 -5.84
CA THR A 627 10.76 11.19 -4.76
C THR A 627 11.93 12.03 -5.23
N LEU A 628 11.81 13.34 -5.08
CA LEU A 628 12.89 14.27 -5.38
C LEU A 628 14.11 13.98 -4.48
N SER A 629 15.27 14.52 -4.83
CA SER A 629 16.50 14.41 -4.04
C SER A 629 17.14 15.78 -3.89
N ASP A 630 18.16 15.89 -3.04
CA ASP A 630 19.02 17.08 -2.93
C ASP A 630 19.57 17.48 -4.31
N GLU A 631 19.91 16.50 -5.16
CA GLU A 631 20.45 16.74 -6.51
C GLU A 631 19.42 17.43 -7.42
N LYS A 632 18.16 16.98 -7.37
CA LYS A 632 17.05 17.54 -8.17
C LYS A 632 16.61 18.92 -7.66
N THR A 633 16.65 19.13 -6.36
CA THR A 633 16.25 20.40 -5.74
C THR A 633 17.40 21.40 -5.61
N ALA A 634 18.64 20.99 -5.93
CA ALA A 634 19.79 21.88 -5.93
C ALA A 634 19.60 23.04 -6.90
N GLY A 635 19.47 24.25 -6.37
CA GLY A 635 19.26 25.47 -7.17
C GLY A 635 17.84 26.02 -7.14
N LEU A 636 16.88 25.34 -6.49
CA LEU A 636 15.63 25.99 -6.14
C LEU A 636 15.94 27.09 -5.10
N THR A 637 15.63 28.33 -5.42
CA THR A 637 15.62 29.43 -4.44
C THR A 637 14.25 29.43 -3.78
N GLU A 638 14.25 29.48 -2.44
CA GLU A 638 13.03 29.66 -1.63
C GLU A 638 12.23 30.89 -2.06
#